data_1694d60540fbdd7dbc212700c27974a0
#
_entry.id   1694d60540fbdd7dbc212700c27974a0
#
_cell.length_a   1.000
_cell.length_b   1.000
_cell.length_c   1.000
_cell.angle_alpha   90.00
_cell.angle_beta   90.00
_cell.angle_gamma   90.00
#
_symmetry.space_group_name_H-M   'P 1'
#
loop_
_entity.id
_entity.type
_entity.pdbx_description
1 polymer ?
#
loop_
_entity_poly.entity_id
_entity_poly.type
_entity_poly.pdbx_seq_one_letter_code
_entity_poly.pdbx_strand_id
1 'polypeptide(L)'
;MMTLTRSFARRMALPALLFALPAAAATAQDGYRTPPDAITKILDSPAPQVAAVSADRRWLLITTSDVPETSIAELAEPTQFLAGRRFRTVPVHRIDLEGVRSASLKPVSGGAEITIPVPDGARLTYPQWSRDNRQLAYFTIRPERMTLHVFDVATKSSRAIAAQGGGLDGRLAASPGWSRDGKHFLFTATTREGQALWVADVLAATARRLTPPSINYVAGGCSWTDGRAPAVCLLFPQGRGEEPKQPEAPAGPIVQQSFGRSAPTRTNTYLLKDQHDVALFDHYLTSQLVSVTLDGRITPLGAHAVYAQPSVSPDGQYLLVRTTHKPYSFQVGQQGFPTKTEVWAADGRVVRMVYDRPLMEFQPSARDATSPGIRTISWRPDEPATLLLVEALDGGDPRKAVPKRDRVSILKAPFTGEPQPFVETERRFAGIQFLNPKAALLGDFTRLSNRARSWVIDPSRPDGGTPRLLWDFNVEDRTAAPGNFMYQYDLASDRPLPITSPDRRWYYLTGPGATKDSKDGDRPYLDRMEIATGKTERLWQSTPPYYETVVALLDPSAKKAIVRRESPTERPDYYVLDVGSKKVTRLTNLPDPAPFFSSVKAEQITYKRPDGTQLSGTMYLPPGYNKSRDGKLPFFLWAYPQEFLSQDAASQVAGSPHQFRRPSRADHLLLLAAGYGVLDNPTMPIVGAEGKEPNDNYVPQLVASAKAAIDKLEELGVGDRDRMGVGGHSYGAFMTGNLLAQSDLFRAGIARSGAYNRTLTPFGFQAEPRTYWQAPDVYDQMSPFHYADKIKEPILLIHGTHDNNQGTFPVQSERMFAALKGNGGNVRYVQLPLESHGYMAKESRRHVVWEMVNWLDLHVKQPKVTP
;
A
#
# COMPACT_ATOMS: atom_id res chain seq x y z
N MET A 1 -22.30 -80.60 -24.27
CA MET A 1 -22.64 -81.94 -23.80
C MET A 1 -22.22 -82.08 -22.31
N MET A 2 -23.27 -82.38 -21.50
CA MET A 2 -23.26 -82.98 -20.13
C MET A 2 -22.57 -82.19 -19.06
N THR A 3 -23.28 -81.63 -18.20
CA THR A 3 -24.15 -81.95 -17.04
C THR A 3 -23.47 -82.40 -15.75
N LEU A 4 -23.85 -81.68 -14.69
CA LEU A 4 -24.12 -82.09 -13.27
C LEU A 4 -22.92 -82.50 -12.40
N THR A 5 -22.82 -82.11 -11.12
CA THR A 5 -23.81 -82.13 -10.02
C THR A 5 -23.32 -81.36 -8.78
N ARG A 6 -24.32 -80.93 -8.00
CA ARG A 6 -24.34 -80.26 -6.68
C ARG A 6 -23.50 -80.95 -5.57
N SER A 7 -23.01 -80.14 -4.64
CA SER A 7 -23.01 -80.49 -3.21
C SER A 7 -23.11 -79.26 -2.33
N PHE A 8 -24.02 -79.24 -1.39
CA PHE A 8 -24.38 -78.26 -0.35
C PHE A 8 -23.40 -78.32 0.82
N ALA A 9 -22.92 -77.17 1.25
CA ALA A 9 -22.47 -77.01 2.62
C ALA A 9 -22.89 -75.62 3.17
N ARG A 10 -23.81 -75.65 4.11
CA ARG A 10 -24.26 -74.53 4.93
C ARG A 10 -23.11 -74.01 5.76
N ARG A 11 -22.77 -72.71 5.69
CA ARG A 11 -22.08 -71.97 6.76
C ARG A 11 -22.81 -70.66 7.00
N MET A 12 -23.11 -70.37 8.28
CA MET A 12 -23.78 -69.24 8.84
C MET A 12 -23.09 -67.91 8.43
N ALA A 13 -23.87 -66.98 7.91
CA ALA A 13 -23.46 -65.60 7.70
C ALA A 13 -23.82 -64.78 8.94
N LEU A 14 -22.84 -64.19 9.61
CA LEU A 14 -23.01 -63.03 10.48
C LEU A 14 -23.23 -61.79 9.59
N PRO A 15 -24.21 -60.92 9.88
CA PRO A 15 -24.34 -59.66 9.13
C PRO A 15 -23.28 -58.69 9.70
N ALA A 16 -22.25 -58.32 8.88
CA ALA A 16 -21.45 -57.11 9.07
C ALA A 16 -22.33 -55.88 8.84
N LEU A 17 -22.74 -55.21 9.88
CA LEU A 17 -23.30 -53.88 9.78
C LEU A 17 -22.21 -52.91 9.24
N LEU A 18 -22.18 -52.66 7.95
CA LEU A 18 -21.51 -51.50 7.38
C LEU A 18 -22.28 -50.25 7.78
N PHE A 19 -21.78 -49.50 8.73
CA PHE A 19 -22.17 -48.12 8.91
C PHE A 19 -21.72 -47.33 7.65
N ALA A 20 -22.58 -47.17 6.70
CA ALA A 20 -22.46 -46.19 5.65
C ALA A 20 -22.65 -44.82 6.30
N LEU A 21 -21.52 -44.17 6.62
CA LEU A 21 -21.52 -42.71 6.79
C LEU A 21 -22.05 -42.09 5.51
N PRO A 22 -23.09 -41.25 5.54
CA PRO A 22 -23.51 -40.55 4.35
C PRO A 22 -22.32 -39.67 3.91
N ALA A 23 -21.75 -39.96 2.75
CA ALA A 23 -20.90 -39.00 2.05
C ALA A 23 -21.80 -37.78 1.78
N ALA A 24 -21.68 -36.77 2.62
CA ALA A 24 -22.29 -35.48 2.33
C ALA A 24 -21.67 -35.00 1.03
N ALA A 25 -22.42 -35.17 -0.08
CA ALA A 25 -22.07 -34.54 -1.33
C ALA A 25 -21.90 -33.05 -1.03
N ALA A 26 -20.68 -32.53 -1.20
CA ALA A 26 -20.44 -31.12 -1.15
C ALA A 26 -21.25 -30.47 -2.27
N THR A 27 -22.47 -30.03 -1.96
CA THR A 27 -23.25 -29.20 -2.88
C THR A 27 -22.46 -27.94 -3.13
N ALA A 28 -22.28 -27.58 -4.39
CA ALA A 28 -21.73 -26.30 -4.77
C ALA A 28 -22.52 -25.22 -4.01
N GLN A 29 -21.79 -24.35 -3.27
CA GLN A 29 -22.43 -23.38 -2.41
C GLN A 29 -22.81 -22.17 -3.25
N ASP A 30 -24.10 -21.99 -3.51
CA ASP A 30 -24.60 -20.84 -4.23
C ASP A 30 -24.59 -19.58 -3.36
N GLY A 31 -23.89 -18.52 -3.82
CA GLY A 31 -23.89 -17.18 -3.26
C GLY A 31 -22.88 -16.92 -2.14
N TYR A 32 -22.64 -15.63 -1.92
CA TYR A 32 -21.81 -15.14 -0.83
C TYR A 32 -22.51 -15.30 0.51
N ARG A 33 -21.76 -15.73 1.53
CA ARG A 33 -22.26 -15.85 2.91
C ARG A 33 -21.85 -14.63 3.73
N THR A 34 -22.65 -14.30 4.73
CA THR A 34 -22.38 -13.26 5.71
C THR A 34 -21.96 -13.88 7.04
N PRO A 35 -20.99 -13.30 7.76
CA PRO A 35 -20.61 -13.76 9.08
C PRO A 35 -21.74 -13.54 10.09
N PRO A 36 -21.65 -14.10 11.31
CA PRO A 36 -22.63 -13.88 12.38
C PRO A 36 -22.94 -12.41 12.62
N ASP A 37 -24.16 -12.08 13.06
CA ASP A 37 -24.66 -10.71 13.25
C ASP A 37 -23.74 -9.83 14.12
N ALA A 38 -23.12 -10.39 15.16
CA ALA A 38 -22.19 -9.67 16.01
C ALA A 38 -20.99 -9.13 15.22
N ILE A 39 -20.46 -9.90 14.27
CA ILE A 39 -19.35 -9.52 13.38
C ILE A 39 -19.84 -8.55 12.31
N THR A 40 -20.99 -8.80 11.72
CA THR A 40 -21.60 -7.93 10.70
C THR A 40 -21.80 -6.51 11.24
N LYS A 41 -22.31 -6.34 12.48
CA LYS A 41 -22.47 -5.05 13.14
C LYS A 41 -21.14 -4.29 13.32
N ILE A 42 -20.03 -5.01 13.53
CA ILE A 42 -18.70 -4.39 13.63
C ILE A 42 -18.25 -3.91 12.24
N LEU A 43 -18.45 -4.72 11.20
CA LEU A 43 -18.11 -4.35 9.83
C LEU A 43 -18.89 -3.12 9.36
N ASP A 44 -20.16 -2.99 9.74
CA ASP A 44 -21.04 -1.89 9.35
C ASP A 44 -20.84 -0.61 10.19
N SER A 45 -20.05 -0.66 11.28
CA SER A 45 -19.81 0.53 12.09
C SER A 45 -18.94 1.57 11.37
N PRO A 46 -19.08 2.90 11.64
CA PRO A 46 -18.29 3.93 10.98
C PRO A 46 -16.79 3.82 11.28
N ALA A 47 -15.96 4.39 10.42
CA ALA A 47 -14.53 4.51 10.66
C ALA A 47 -14.25 5.44 11.86
N PRO A 48 -13.10 5.29 12.55
CA PRO A 48 -12.67 6.26 13.56
C PRO A 48 -12.62 7.68 12.98
N GLN A 49 -12.93 8.68 13.83
CA GLN A 49 -12.71 10.07 13.45
C GLN A 49 -11.23 10.35 13.24
N VAL A 50 -10.93 11.12 12.20
CA VAL A 50 -9.57 11.55 11.86
C VAL A 50 -9.52 13.07 11.93
N ALA A 51 -8.45 13.61 12.50
CA ALA A 51 -8.20 15.04 12.50
C ALA A 51 -6.94 15.38 11.70
N ALA A 52 -7.06 16.37 10.82
CA ALA A 52 -5.97 16.91 10.02
C ALA A 52 -5.77 18.40 10.34
N VAL A 53 -4.51 18.81 10.52
CA VAL A 53 -4.16 20.21 10.81
C VAL A 53 -4.15 21.02 9.52
N SER A 54 -4.79 22.20 9.50
CA SER A 54 -4.71 23.15 8.38
C SER A 54 -3.27 23.63 8.15
N ALA A 55 -2.94 24.02 6.92
CA ALA A 55 -1.58 24.47 6.60
C ALA A 55 -1.15 25.74 7.38
N ASP A 56 -2.12 26.60 7.71
CA ASP A 56 -1.91 27.79 8.57
C ASP A 56 -1.89 27.47 10.08
N ARG A 57 -2.13 26.18 10.47
CA ARG A 57 -2.07 25.64 11.84
C ARG A 57 -3.13 26.23 12.78
N ARG A 58 -4.16 26.87 12.27
CA ARG A 58 -5.24 27.45 13.08
C ARG A 58 -6.41 26.51 13.31
N TRP A 59 -6.54 25.45 12.52
CA TRP A 59 -7.69 24.57 12.52
C TRP A 59 -7.31 23.10 12.53
N LEU A 60 -8.13 22.29 13.20
CA LEU A 60 -8.23 20.84 12.95
C LEU A 60 -9.50 20.59 12.12
N LEU A 61 -9.35 20.00 10.96
CA LEU A 61 -10.46 19.42 10.20
C LEU A 61 -10.69 18.00 10.73
N ILE A 62 -11.83 17.80 11.39
CA ILE A 62 -12.24 16.50 11.97
C ILE A 62 -13.26 15.89 11.03
N THR A 63 -13.04 14.64 10.61
CA THR A 63 -13.94 13.93 9.70
C THR A 63 -14.30 12.55 10.24
N THR A 64 -15.56 12.13 10.03
CA THR A 64 -16.02 10.75 10.19
C THR A 64 -16.36 10.20 8.82
N SER A 65 -15.75 9.12 8.41
CA SER A 65 -15.98 8.53 7.09
C SER A 65 -16.66 7.18 7.19
N ASP A 66 -17.36 6.77 6.13
CA ASP A 66 -17.66 5.37 5.88
C ASP A 66 -16.36 4.60 5.65
N VAL A 67 -16.38 3.30 5.87
CA VAL A 67 -15.30 2.45 5.37
C VAL A 67 -15.60 2.20 3.89
N PRO A 68 -14.69 2.59 2.97
CA PRO A 68 -14.90 2.30 1.57
C PRO A 68 -15.04 0.79 1.34
N GLU A 69 -16.12 0.38 0.71
CA GLU A 69 -16.38 -1.01 0.34
C GLU A 69 -16.78 -1.08 -1.14
N THR A 70 -15.88 -1.61 -1.96
CA THR A 70 -16.19 -1.95 -3.36
C THR A 70 -17.20 -3.08 -3.41
N SER A 71 -18.21 -3.03 -4.28
CA SER A 71 -19.11 -4.16 -4.49
C SER A 71 -18.53 -5.16 -5.51
N ILE A 72 -18.98 -6.43 -5.46
CA ILE A 72 -18.60 -7.41 -6.48
C ILE A 72 -19.13 -7.00 -7.87
N ALA A 73 -20.28 -6.32 -7.92
CA ALA A 73 -20.84 -5.78 -9.16
C ALA A 73 -19.92 -4.70 -9.78
N GLU A 74 -19.26 -3.91 -8.95
CA GLU A 74 -18.27 -2.94 -9.41
C GLU A 74 -16.99 -3.63 -9.93
N LEU A 75 -16.55 -4.72 -9.30
CA LEU A 75 -15.42 -5.52 -9.80
C LEU A 75 -15.74 -6.23 -11.12
N ALA A 76 -17.02 -6.52 -11.38
CA ALA A 76 -17.50 -7.17 -12.60
C ALA A 76 -17.65 -6.21 -13.80
N GLU A 77 -17.43 -4.91 -13.62
CA GLU A 77 -17.45 -3.98 -14.75
C GLU A 77 -16.38 -4.33 -15.80
N PRO A 78 -16.64 -4.06 -17.09
CA PRO A 78 -15.72 -4.42 -18.17
C PRO A 78 -14.30 -3.93 -17.92
N THR A 79 -13.37 -4.87 -17.88
CA THR A 79 -11.97 -4.64 -17.49
C THR A 79 -11.05 -5.34 -18.49
N GLN A 80 -10.01 -4.62 -18.94
CA GLN A 80 -8.93 -5.16 -19.77
C GLN A 80 -7.67 -5.45 -18.96
N PHE A 81 -6.92 -6.44 -19.40
CA PHE A 81 -5.68 -6.91 -18.82
C PHE A 81 -4.61 -6.93 -19.94
N LEU A 82 -3.86 -5.83 -20.07
CA LEU A 82 -2.93 -5.64 -21.18
C LEU A 82 -1.59 -5.10 -20.69
N ALA A 83 -0.51 -5.65 -21.18
CA ALA A 83 0.87 -5.20 -20.92
C ALA A 83 1.20 -5.03 -19.43
N GLY A 84 0.73 -5.96 -18.58
CA GLY A 84 0.94 -5.93 -17.13
C GLY A 84 0.01 -4.97 -16.38
N ARG A 85 -0.96 -4.35 -17.05
CA ARG A 85 -1.95 -3.44 -16.46
C ARG A 85 -3.33 -4.08 -16.39
N ARG A 86 -4.07 -3.67 -15.36
CA ARG A 86 -5.52 -3.89 -15.24
C ARG A 86 -6.21 -2.53 -15.26
N PHE A 87 -7.16 -2.32 -16.14
CA PHE A 87 -7.94 -1.08 -16.21
C PHE A 87 -9.35 -1.34 -16.73
N ARG A 88 -10.29 -0.50 -16.32
CA ARG A 88 -11.67 -0.55 -16.80
C ARG A 88 -11.76 0.06 -18.18
N THR A 89 -12.62 -0.52 -19.04
CA THR A 89 -12.85 -0.01 -20.40
C THR A 89 -13.95 1.04 -20.45
N VAL A 90 -14.77 1.10 -19.39
CA VAL A 90 -15.80 2.10 -19.21
C VAL A 90 -15.50 2.93 -17.96
N PRO A 91 -15.76 4.24 -17.96
CA PRO A 91 -15.55 5.07 -16.79
C PRO A 91 -16.57 4.71 -15.69
N VAL A 92 -16.10 4.62 -14.44
CA VAL A 92 -16.97 4.37 -13.29
C VAL A 92 -17.92 5.56 -13.11
N HIS A 93 -19.21 5.37 -13.40
CA HIS A 93 -20.24 6.40 -13.26
C HIS A 93 -21.19 6.15 -12.09
N ARG A 94 -21.20 4.95 -11.50
CA ARG A 94 -22.01 4.67 -10.30
C ARG A 94 -21.54 5.53 -9.14
N ILE A 95 -22.50 6.18 -8.50
CA ILE A 95 -22.29 6.92 -7.26
C ILE A 95 -22.64 5.97 -6.13
N ASP A 96 -21.62 5.39 -5.48
CA ASP A 96 -21.81 4.73 -4.21
C ASP A 96 -21.89 5.79 -3.12
N LEU A 97 -22.88 5.66 -2.21
CA LEU A 97 -23.08 6.58 -1.08
C LEU A 97 -22.01 6.39 0.01
N GLU A 98 -20.76 6.22 -0.41
CA GLU A 98 -19.62 6.15 0.47
C GLU A 98 -18.90 7.49 0.54
N GLY A 99 -18.42 7.85 1.71
CA GLY A 99 -17.68 9.09 1.88
C GLY A 99 -17.64 9.57 3.32
N VAL A 100 -17.42 10.85 3.46
CA VAL A 100 -17.41 11.51 4.76
C VAL A 100 -18.87 11.72 5.23
N ARG A 101 -19.21 11.15 6.40
CA ARG A 101 -20.54 11.31 7.03
C ARG A 101 -20.70 12.65 7.69
N SER A 102 -19.64 13.15 8.32
CA SER A 102 -19.60 14.43 9.00
C SER A 102 -18.23 15.06 8.94
N ALA A 103 -18.17 16.36 8.86
CA ALA A 103 -16.96 17.14 8.93
C ALA A 103 -17.15 18.38 9.82
N SER A 104 -16.12 18.77 10.54
CA SER A 104 -16.12 19.93 11.41
C SER A 104 -14.75 20.56 11.52
N LEU A 105 -14.69 21.82 11.93
CA LEU A 105 -13.48 22.59 12.19
C LEU A 105 -13.37 22.91 13.67
N LYS A 106 -12.27 22.47 14.30
CA LYS A 106 -11.93 22.81 15.68
C LYS A 106 -10.81 23.84 15.69
N PRO A 107 -11.01 25.05 16.30
CA PRO A 107 -9.93 26.02 16.43
C PRO A 107 -8.81 25.46 17.32
N VAL A 108 -7.56 25.57 16.88
CA VAL A 108 -6.38 25.16 17.66
C VAL A 108 -6.19 26.04 18.92
N SER A 109 -6.64 27.30 18.86
CA SER A 109 -6.67 28.21 20.02
C SER A 109 -7.72 27.83 21.08
N GLY A 110 -8.51 26.81 20.86
CA GLY A 110 -9.66 26.44 21.70
C GLY A 110 -10.95 27.12 21.22
N GLY A 111 -12.08 26.78 21.86
CA GLY A 111 -13.40 27.30 21.49
C GLY A 111 -14.32 26.24 20.89
N ALA A 112 -15.49 26.66 20.44
CA ALA A 112 -16.52 25.77 19.90
C ALA A 112 -16.10 25.20 18.55
N GLU A 113 -16.52 23.98 18.27
CA GLU A 113 -16.39 23.30 16.99
C GLU A 113 -17.41 23.86 15.99
N ILE A 114 -17.00 24.04 14.73
CA ILE A 114 -17.83 24.55 13.65
C ILE A 114 -18.18 23.38 12.73
N THR A 115 -19.46 23.01 12.69
CA THR A 115 -19.94 21.93 11.82
C THR A 115 -19.98 22.38 10.37
N ILE A 116 -19.44 21.55 9.45
CA ILE A 116 -19.63 21.72 8.01
C ILE A 116 -20.98 21.09 7.65
N PRO A 117 -21.92 21.84 7.02
CA PRO A 117 -23.25 21.33 6.73
C PRO A 117 -23.24 20.13 5.78
N VAL A 118 -23.92 19.06 6.17
CA VAL A 118 -24.19 17.87 5.35
C VAL A 118 -25.69 17.71 5.23
N PRO A 119 -26.28 17.81 4.03
CA PRO A 119 -27.71 17.58 3.85
C PRO A 119 -28.09 16.13 4.22
N ASP A 120 -29.31 15.95 4.77
CA ASP A 120 -29.81 14.63 5.17
C ASP A 120 -29.71 13.59 4.04
N GLY A 121 -29.20 12.42 4.35
CA GLY A 121 -29.01 11.31 3.40
C GLY A 121 -27.85 11.49 2.42
N ALA A 122 -27.11 12.61 2.48
CA ALA A 122 -25.92 12.82 1.64
C ALA A 122 -24.64 12.32 2.32
N ARG A 123 -23.60 12.16 1.51
CA ARG A 123 -22.19 12.01 1.93
C ARG A 123 -21.38 13.17 1.38
N LEU A 124 -20.23 13.45 1.98
CA LEU A 124 -19.26 14.42 1.49
C LEU A 124 -18.08 13.70 0.84
N THR A 125 -17.46 14.35 -0.14
CA THR A 125 -16.04 14.09 -0.40
C THR A 125 -15.20 14.69 0.72
N TYR A 126 -13.93 14.25 0.87
CA TYR A 126 -13.00 14.87 1.81
C TYR A 126 -12.85 16.38 1.48
N PRO A 127 -13.09 17.30 2.46
CA PRO A 127 -13.00 18.73 2.19
C PRO A 127 -11.57 19.17 1.90
N GLN A 128 -11.39 20.00 0.87
CA GLN A 128 -10.10 20.51 0.41
C GLN A 128 -9.94 21.99 0.74
N TRP A 129 -8.91 22.34 1.49
CA TRP A 129 -8.57 23.71 1.82
C TRP A 129 -8.17 24.53 0.60
N SER A 130 -8.66 25.77 0.52
CA SER A 130 -8.03 26.80 -0.31
C SER A 130 -6.60 27.06 0.21
N ARG A 131 -5.73 27.57 -0.66
CA ARG A 131 -4.32 27.78 -0.29
C ARG A 131 -4.14 28.74 0.88
N ASP A 132 -5.00 29.76 0.99
CA ASP A 132 -5.00 30.74 2.08
C ASP A 132 -5.71 30.24 3.35
N ASN A 133 -6.20 28.99 3.35
CA ASN A 133 -6.97 28.34 4.43
C ASN A 133 -8.23 29.11 4.88
N ARG A 134 -8.81 29.93 3.98
CA ARG A 134 -10.07 30.66 4.27
C ARG A 134 -11.30 29.89 3.86
N GLN A 135 -11.18 28.96 2.91
CA GLN A 135 -12.29 28.22 2.33
C GLN A 135 -11.98 26.72 2.26
N LEU A 136 -13.07 25.93 2.22
CA LEU A 136 -13.04 24.49 1.96
C LEU A 136 -13.99 24.15 0.81
N ALA A 137 -13.47 23.49 -0.22
CA ALA A 137 -14.29 22.92 -1.28
C ALA A 137 -14.60 21.45 -0.98
N TYR A 138 -15.85 21.04 -1.14
CA TYR A 138 -16.29 19.66 -1.01
C TYR A 138 -17.53 19.39 -1.87
N PHE A 139 -17.73 18.13 -2.24
CA PHE A 139 -18.96 17.71 -2.90
C PHE A 139 -19.90 17.06 -1.90
N THR A 140 -21.18 17.36 -1.99
CA THR A 140 -22.22 16.51 -1.43
C THR A 140 -22.64 15.48 -2.48
N ILE A 141 -22.72 14.22 -2.05
CA ILE A 141 -22.99 13.06 -2.90
C ILE A 141 -24.34 12.48 -2.49
N ARG A 142 -25.23 12.31 -3.48
CA ARG A 142 -26.50 11.58 -3.40
C ARG A 142 -26.55 10.54 -4.54
N PRO A 143 -27.43 9.52 -4.51
CA PRO A 143 -27.45 8.46 -5.53
C PRO A 143 -27.47 8.92 -6.99
N GLU A 144 -28.09 10.07 -7.26
CA GLU A 144 -28.30 10.56 -8.62
C GLU A 144 -27.60 11.89 -8.91
N ARG A 145 -26.94 12.50 -7.92
CA ARG A 145 -26.42 13.87 -8.07
C ARG A 145 -25.26 14.18 -7.15
N MET A 146 -24.23 14.85 -7.70
CA MET A 146 -23.22 15.57 -6.93
C MET A 146 -23.48 17.08 -6.96
N THR A 147 -23.14 17.76 -5.86
CA THR A 147 -23.15 19.23 -5.80
C THR A 147 -21.85 19.70 -5.16
N LEU A 148 -21.11 20.56 -5.84
CA LEU A 148 -19.95 21.24 -5.26
C LEU A 148 -20.41 22.33 -4.28
N HIS A 149 -19.79 22.39 -3.14
CA HIS A 149 -19.97 23.42 -2.13
C HIS A 149 -18.64 24.07 -1.79
N VAL A 150 -18.70 25.35 -1.45
CA VAL A 150 -17.58 26.08 -0.85
C VAL A 150 -18.02 26.60 0.52
N PHE A 151 -17.32 26.14 1.55
CA PHE A 151 -17.52 26.59 2.94
C PHE A 151 -16.54 27.73 3.24
N ASP A 152 -17.04 28.86 3.68
CA ASP A 152 -16.23 30.00 4.14
C ASP A 152 -16.07 29.95 5.65
N VAL A 153 -14.81 29.94 6.11
CA VAL A 153 -14.46 29.76 7.53
C VAL A 153 -14.84 30.97 8.38
N ALA A 154 -14.77 32.18 7.82
CA ALA A 154 -15.05 33.40 8.56
C ALA A 154 -16.55 33.60 8.80
N THR A 155 -17.36 33.34 7.76
CA THR A 155 -18.83 33.45 7.85
C THR A 155 -19.48 32.17 8.41
N LYS A 156 -18.74 31.08 8.51
CA LYS A 156 -19.21 29.73 8.94
C LYS A 156 -20.39 29.23 8.10
N SER A 157 -20.43 29.61 6.83
CA SER A 157 -21.52 29.27 5.92
C SER A 157 -21.02 28.53 4.68
N SER A 158 -21.89 27.68 4.13
CA SER A 158 -21.62 26.91 2.93
C SER A 158 -22.49 27.42 1.77
N ARG A 159 -21.89 27.60 0.61
CA ARG A 159 -22.57 27.98 -0.62
C ARG A 159 -22.44 26.85 -1.66
N ALA A 160 -23.60 26.48 -2.24
CA ALA A 160 -23.61 25.55 -3.38
C ALA A 160 -23.16 26.27 -4.66
N ILE A 161 -22.41 25.59 -5.49
CA ILE A 161 -21.94 26.04 -6.80
C ILE A 161 -22.88 25.45 -7.87
N ALA A 162 -23.55 26.31 -8.64
CA ALA A 162 -24.47 25.88 -9.68
C ALA A 162 -23.73 25.39 -10.93
N ALA A 163 -23.94 24.14 -11.33
CA ALA A 163 -23.37 23.60 -12.57
C ALA A 163 -24.20 24.01 -13.77
N GLN A 164 -23.58 24.56 -14.83
CA GLN A 164 -24.22 24.87 -16.10
C GLN A 164 -24.69 23.59 -16.81
N GLY A 165 -25.89 23.58 -17.37
CA GLY A 165 -26.48 22.46 -18.10
C GLY A 165 -27.22 21.41 -17.25
N GLY A 166 -27.63 21.78 -16.01
CA GLY A 166 -28.63 21.00 -15.24
C GLY A 166 -28.12 20.12 -14.11
N GLY A 167 -26.82 20.10 -13.83
CA GLY A 167 -26.28 19.38 -12.66
C GLY A 167 -25.13 18.45 -12.99
N LEU A 168 -24.47 17.98 -11.93
CA LEU A 168 -23.42 16.97 -11.99
C LEU A 168 -24.07 15.61 -11.66
N ASP A 169 -24.59 14.94 -12.68
CA ASP A 169 -25.22 13.60 -12.59
C ASP A 169 -24.19 12.46 -12.76
N GLY A 170 -22.98 12.68 -12.30
CA GLY A 170 -21.88 11.76 -12.39
C GLY A 170 -21.08 11.65 -11.08
N ARG A 171 -20.00 10.85 -11.11
CA ARG A 171 -19.06 10.66 -10.01
C ARG A 171 -17.88 11.64 -10.12
N LEU A 172 -17.40 12.14 -9.00
CA LEU A 172 -16.10 12.82 -8.94
C LEU A 172 -14.99 11.79 -9.27
N ALA A 173 -14.23 12.04 -10.33
CA ALA A 173 -13.13 11.19 -10.72
C ALA A 173 -11.81 11.64 -10.10
N ALA A 174 -11.52 12.94 -10.15
CA ALA A 174 -10.37 13.56 -9.54
C ALA A 174 -10.65 15.05 -9.25
N SER A 175 -9.94 15.62 -8.30
CA SER A 175 -10.01 17.04 -8.00
C SER A 175 -8.60 17.61 -8.10
N PRO A 176 -8.20 18.18 -9.25
CA PRO A 176 -6.94 18.91 -9.39
C PRO A 176 -6.81 20.05 -8.38
N GLY A 177 -7.95 20.60 -7.90
CA GLY A 177 -7.99 21.47 -6.74
C GLY A 177 -8.11 22.96 -7.04
N TRP A 178 -7.70 23.76 -6.05
CA TRP A 178 -7.80 25.21 -6.08
C TRP A 178 -6.77 25.88 -7.00
N SER A 179 -7.17 26.94 -7.69
CA SER A 179 -6.23 27.87 -8.30
C SER A 179 -5.42 28.60 -7.21
N ARG A 180 -4.24 29.11 -7.59
CA ARG A 180 -3.35 29.80 -6.64
C ARG A 180 -3.98 31.02 -5.98
N ASP A 181 -4.82 31.75 -6.73
CA ASP A 181 -5.53 32.93 -6.25
C ASP A 181 -6.83 32.61 -5.48
N GLY A 182 -7.18 31.31 -5.34
CA GLY A 182 -8.38 30.85 -4.64
C GLY A 182 -9.71 31.17 -5.34
N LYS A 183 -9.68 31.69 -6.58
CA LYS A 183 -10.91 32.10 -7.31
C LYS A 183 -11.56 30.94 -8.06
N HIS A 184 -10.79 29.92 -8.42
CA HIS A 184 -11.27 28.80 -9.21
C HIS A 184 -10.98 27.47 -8.52
N PHE A 185 -11.85 26.50 -8.77
CA PHE A 185 -11.68 25.13 -8.33
C PHE A 185 -11.87 24.19 -9.52
N LEU A 186 -10.83 23.38 -9.85
CA LEU A 186 -10.87 22.42 -10.94
C LEU A 186 -11.20 21.03 -10.43
N PHE A 187 -11.99 20.31 -11.21
CA PHE A 187 -12.32 18.91 -10.94
C PHE A 187 -12.68 18.17 -12.23
N THR A 188 -12.54 16.85 -12.20
CA THR A 188 -13.03 15.96 -13.27
C THR A 188 -14.25 15.19 -12.79
N ALA A 189 -15.29 15.20 -13.59
CA ALA A 189 -16.51 14.44 -13.32
C ALA A 189 -16.72 13.38 -14.40
N THR A 190 -17.16 12.21 -13.97
CA THR A 190 -17.51 11.07 -14.82
C THR A 190 -19.02 10.99 -14.97
N THR A 191 -19.49 11.05 -16.21
CA THR A 191 -20.89 10.79 -16.58
C THR A 191 -20.99 9.48 -17.37
N ARG A 192 -22.17 9.12 -17.80
CA ARG A 192 -22.38 7.97 -18.73
C ARG A 192 -21.67 8.16 -20.08
N GLU A 193 -21.47 9.42 -20.50
CA GLU A 193 -20.81 9.76 -21.77
C GLU A 193 -19.27 9.70 -21.67
N GLY A 194 -18.69 9.75 -20.48
CA GLY A 194 -17.24 9.77 -20.24
C GLY A 194 -16.83 10.73 -19.14
N GLN A 195 -15.53 11.05 -19.09
CA GLN A 195 -14.97 12.00 -18.15
C GLN A 195 -14.69 13.36 -18.79
N ALA A 196 -15.03 14.43 -18.07
CA ALA A 196 -14.76 15.80 -18.50
C ALA A 196 -14.09 16.63 -17.40
N LEU A 197 -13.27 17.60 -17.79
CA LEU A 197 -12.72 18.63 -16.89
C LEU A 197 -13.75 19.76 -16.73
N TRP A 198 -13.91 20.18 -15.49
CA TRP A 198 -14.78 21.27 -15.07
C TRP A 198 -14.00 22.33 -14.30
N VAL A 199 -14.48 23.57 -14.38
CA VAL A 199 -14.02 24.68 -13.54
C VAL A 199 -15.19 25.30 -12.82
N ALA A 200 -15.04 25.53 -11.52
CA ALA A 200 -15.92 26.35 -10.73
C ALA A 200 -15.32 27.75 -10.56
N ASP A 201 -16.08 28.77 -10.87
CA ASP A 201 -15.85 30.17 -10.44
C ASP A 201 -16.45 30.30 -9.05
N VAL A 202 -15.61 30.45 -8.05
CA VAL A 202 -16.05 30.52 -6.66
C VAL A 202 -16.79 31.78 -6.33
N LEU A 203 -16.42 32.91 -6.94
CA LEU A 203 -17.09 34.19 -6.69
C LEU A 203 -18.47 34.22 -7.34
N ALA A 204 -18.55 33.81 -8.59
CA ALA A 204 -19.83 33.76 -9.34
C ALA A 204 -20.76 32.64 -8.87
N ALA A 205 -20.25 31.69 -8.09
CA ALA A 205 -20.92 30.46 -7.64
C ALA A 205 -21.45 29.58 -8.78
N THR A 206 -20.72 29.51 -9.88
CA THR A 206 -21.07 28.70 -11.06
C THR A 206 -19.94 27.76 -11.46
N ALA A 207 -20.29 26.58 -11.99
CA ALA A 207 -19.32 25.67 -12.57
C ALA A 207 -19.71 25.37 -14.02
N ARG A 208 -18.72 25.27 -14.89
CA ARG A 208 -18.89 24.92 -16.31
C ARG A 208 -17.88 23.86 -16.76
N ARG A 209 -18.25 23.11 -17.78
CA ARG A 209 -17.41 22.11 -18.40
C ARG A 209 -16.36 22.79 -19.30
N LEU A 210 -15.10 22.35 -19.20
CA LEU A 210 -14.00 22.85 -20.02
C LEU A 210 -13.67 21.93 -21.20
N THR A 211 -13.89 20.61 -21.06
CA THR A 211 -13.61 19.63 -22.12
C THR A 211 -14.84 18.84 -22.50
N PRO A 212 -14.92 18.27 -23.72
CA PRO A 212 -15.83 17.16 -24.00
C PRO A 212 -15.61 16.01 -23.00
N PRO A 213 -16.58 15.06 -22.87
CA PRO A 213 -16.43 13.90 -21.99
C PRO A 213 -15.47 12.84 -22.58
N SER A 214 -14.29 13.27 -23.02
CA SER A 214 -13.30 12.47 -23.75
C SER A 214 -11.94 12.35 -23.05
N ILE A 215 -11.87 12.67 -21.76
CA ILE A 215 -10.63 12.46 -21.00
C ILE A 215 -10.24 10.98 -21.04
N ASN A 216 -8.99 10.70 -21.44
CA ASN A 216 -8.46 9.35 -21.39
C ASN A 216 -8.01 8.99 -19.95
N TYR A 217 -8.96 8.51 -19.17
CA TYR A 217 -8.77 8.08 -17.79
C TYR A 217 -7.88 6.83 -17.65
N VAL A 218 -7.68 6.06 -18.73
CA VAL A 218 -6.78 4.91 -18.78
C VAL A 218 -5.32 5.35 -18.85
N ALA A 219 -5.04 6.43 -19.59
CA ALA A 219 -3.69 6.96 -19.78
C ALA A 219 -3.24 7.89 -18.63
N GLY A 220 -4.17 8.60 -17.97
CA GLY A 220 -3.79 9.48 -16.86
C GLY A 220 -4.81 10.55 -16.50
N GLY A 221 -5.37 11.26 -17.46
CA GLY A 221 -6.36 12.32 -17.19
C GLY A 221 -5.84 13.74 -17.37
N CYS A 222 -6.10 14.64 -16.41
CA CYS A 222 -5.70 16.05 -16.44
C CYS A 222 -4.77 16.39 -15.26
N SER A 223 -3.77 17.23 -15.52
CA SER A 223 -2.93 17.88 -14.51
C SER A 223 -3.19 19.39 -14.51
N TRP A 224 -3.24 19.97 -13.30
CA TRP A 224 -3.36 21.40 -13.08
C TRP A 224 -1.97 21.99 -12.77
N THR A 225 -1.67 23.12 -13.36
CA THR A 225 -0.40 23.80 -13.18
C THR A 225 -0.53 25.04 -12.29
N ASP A 226 -1.27 24.93 -11.21
CA ASP A 226 -1.53 25.98 -10.20
C ASP A 226 -2.18 27.29 -10.71
N GLY A 227 -2.69 27.31 -11.94
CA GLY A 227 -3.31 28.47 -12.57
C GLY A 227 -2.32 29.46 -13.20
N ARG A 228 -1.01 29.15 -13.24
CA ARG A 228 -0.03 29.92 -14.02
C ARG A 228 -0.02 29.54 -15.48
N ALA A 229 -0.32 28.30 -15.78
CA ALA A 229 -0.42 27.74 -17.12
C ALA A 229 -1.78 27.02 -17.30
N PRO A 230 -2.19 26.79 -18.55
CA PRO A 230 -3.37 25.98 -18.83
C PRO A 230 -3.27 24.59 -18.19
N ALA A 231 -4.42 23.95 -17.88
CA ALA A 231 -4.44 22.55 -17.53
C ALA A 231 -3.94 21.71 -18.71
N VAL A 232 -3.22 20.63 -18.43
CA VAL A 232 -2.72 19.69 -19.44
C VAL A 232 -3.48 18.38 -19.30
N CYS A 233 -4.18 17.98 -20.38
CA CYS A 233 -5.06 16.80 -20.37
C CYS A 233 -4.67 15.79 -21.44
N LEU A 234 -4.91 14.54 -21.17
CA LEU A 234 -4.89 13.43 -22.12
C LEU A 234 -6.35 13.13 -22.52
N LEU A 235 -6.69 13.34 -23.80
CA LEU A 235 -8.01 13.06 -24.32
C LEU A 235 -7.95 11.84 -25.23
N PHE A 236 -9.03 11.06 -25.28
CA PHE A 236 -9.21 10.10 -26.36
C PHE A 236 -9.18 10.81 -27.71
N PRO A 237 -8.45 10.34 -28.71
CA PRO A 237 -8.39 10.95 -30.03
C PRO A 237 -9.78 11.03 -30.67
N GLN A 238 -10.06 12.15 -31.32
CA GLN A 238 -11.23 12.25 -32.18
C GLN A 238 -11.13 11.23 -33.32
N GLY A 239 -12.21 10.48 -33.60
CA GLY A 239 -12.21 9.44 -34.65
C GLY A 239 -11.45 8.17 -34.26
N ARG A 240 -11.25 7.90 -32.98
CA ARG A 240 -10.59 6.67 -32.47
C ARG A 240 -11.13 5.37 -33.09
N GLY A 241 -12.37 5.38 -33.57
CA GLY A 241 -13.02 4.17 -34.07
C GLY A 241 -13.60 3.28 -32.98
N GLU A 242 -14.21 2.17 -33.39
CA GLU A 242 -14.72 1.15 -32.48
C GLU A 242 -13.56 0.36 -31.87
N GLU A 243 -13.84 -0.30 -30.73
CA GLU A 243 -12.91 -1.25 -30.13
C GLU A 243 -12.57 -2.37 -31.11
N PRO A 244 -11.28 -2.72 -31.28
CA PRO A 244 -10.85 -3.85 -32.10
C PRO A 244 -11.60 -5.13 -31.68
N LYS A 245 -12.32 -5.76 -32.62
CA LYS A 245 -13.03 -7.00 -32.33
C LYS A 245 -12.06 -8.17 -32.31
N GLN A 246 -12.27 -9.06 -31.34
CA GLN A 246 -11.52 -10.31 -31.35
C GLN A 246 -11.86 -11.13 -32.60
N PRO A 247 -10.86 -11.65 -33.31
CA PRO A 247 -11.11 -12.57 -34.42
C PRO A 247 -11.95 -13.77 -33.98
N GLU A 248 -12.90 -14.20 -34.81
CA GLU A 248 -13.72 -15.41 -34.53
C GLU A 248 -12.86 -16.67 -34.33
N ALA A 249 -11.71 -16.72 -35.00
CA ALA A 249 -10.72 -17.78 -34.82
C ALA A 249 -9.30 -17.16 -34.71
N PRO A 250 -8.40 -17.78 -33.95
CA PRO A 250 -6.99 -17.33 -33.89
C PRO A 250 -6.37 -17.38 -35.29
N ALA A 251 -5.68 -16.29 -35.69
CA ALA A 251 -4.99 -16.20 -36.97
C ALA A 251 -3.73 -17.10 -37.05
N GLY A 252 -3.24 -17.57 -35.88
CA GLY A 252 -2.06 -18.44 -35.78
C GLY A 252 -1.70 -18.74 -34.33
N PRO A 253 -0.63 -19.52 -34.09
CA PRO A 253 -0.15 -19.79 -32.73
C PRO A 253 0.50 -18.54 -32.08
N ILE A 254 0.48 -18.48 -30.75
CA ILE A 254 1.28 -17.53 -29.98
C ILE A 254 2.72 -18.07 -29.92
N VAL A 255 3.67 -17.30 -30.46
CA VAL A 255 5.08 -17.69 -30.48
C VAL A 255 5.90 -16.75 -29.61
N GLN A 256 6.64 -17.31 -28.65
CA GLN A 256 7.65 -16.61 -27.86
C GLN A 256 9.02 -17.22 -28.14
N GLN A 257 10.03 -16.39 -28.34
CA GLN A 257 11.37 -16.83 -28.67
C GLN A 257 12.43 -16.08 -27.87
N SER A 258 13.46 -16.80 -27.44
CA SER A 258 14.67 -16.25 -26.84
C SER A 258 15.86 -16.54 -27.75
N PHE A 259 16.78 -15.60 -27.90
CA PHE A 259 17.99 -15.71 -28.73
C PHE A 259 19.24 -16.01 -27.91
N GLY A 260 19.10 -16.76 -26.80
CA GLY A 260 20.23 -17.20 -25.97
C GLY A 260 20.82 -16.14 -25.03
N ARG A 261 20.24 -14.93 -24.98
CA ARG A 261 20.64 -13.92 -24.00
C ARG A 261 19.91 -14.16 -22.68
N SER A 262 20.68 -14.23 -21.57
CA SER A 262 20.13 -14.39 -20.24
C SER A 262 19.27 -13.17 -19.86
N ALA A 263 18.03 -13.41 -19.46
CA ALA A 263 17.05 -12.40 -19.06
C ALA A 263 16.27 -12.88 -17.83
N PRO A 264 16.93 -13.05 -16.65
CA PRO A 264 16.25 -13.49 -15.45
C PRO A 264 15.23 -12.44 -15.04
N THR A 265 13.95 -12.79 -15.12
CA THR A 265 12.87 -11.93 -14.67
C THR A 265 11.98 -12.67 -13.71
N ARG A 266 11.37 -11.93 -12.79
CA ARG A 266 10.25 -12.46 -12.01
C ARG A 266 9.06 -12.63 -12.94
N THR A 267 8.21 -13.61 -12.69
CA THR A 267 7.02 -13.89 -13.51
C THR A 267 6.08 -12.69 -13.55
N ASN A 268 5.64 -12.31 -14.74
CA ASN A 268 4.67 -11.24 -14.98
C ASN A 268 3.35 -11.83 -15.50
N THR A 269 2.24 -11.20 -15.12
CA THR A 269 0.91 -11.52 -15.65
C THR A 269 0.43 -10.48 -16.65
N TYR A 270 -0.61 -10.83 -17.39
CA TYR A 270 -1.32 -9.91 -18.30
C TYR A 270 -0.42 -9.30 -19.38
N LEU A 271 0.61 -10.02 -19.80
CA LEU A 271 1.43 -9.60 -20.94
C LEU A 271 0.58 -9.57 -22.21
N LEU A 272 1.01 -8.80 -23.21
CA LEU A 272 0.45 -8.88 -24.54
C LEU A 272 0.67 -10.30 -25.07
N LYS A 273 -0.33 -10.86 -25.78
CA LYS A 273 -0.27 -12.24 -26.27
C LYS A 273 -0.15 -12.29 -27.81
N ASP A 274 -0.83 -11.38 -28.49
CA ASP A 274 -0.96 -11.36 -29.93
C ASP A 274 -1.16 -9.95 -30.49
N GLN A 275 -1.36 -9.82 -31.80
CA GLN A 275 -1.59 -8.54 -32.46
C GLN A 275 -2.95 -7.92 -32.10
N HIS A 276 -3.92 -8.70 -31.66
CA HIS A 276 -5.18 -8.17 -31.17
C HIS A 276 -4.96 -7.42 -29.85
N ASP A 277 -4.21 -7.99 -28.90
CA ASP A 277 -3.82 -7.31 -27.67
C ASP A 277 -3.02 -6.02 -27.93
N VAL A 278 -2.14 -6.03 -28.96
CA VAL A 278 -1.42 -4.82 -29.41
C VAL A 278 -2.41 -3.77 -29.91
N ALA A 279 -3.40 -4.15 -30.71
CA ALA A 279 -4.42 -3.24 -31.21
C ALA A 279 -5.30 -2.67 -30.10
N LEU A 280 -5.68 -3.50 -29.11
CA LEU A 280 -6.41 -3.05 -27.91
C LEU A 280 -5.56 -2.09 -27.06
N PHE A 281 -4.27 -2.39 -26.87
CA PHE A 281 -3.35 -1.53 -26.16
C PHE A 281 -3.25 -0.14 -26.81
N ASP A 282 -3.06 -0.09 -28.12
CA ASP A 282 -3.05 1.16 -28.87
C ASP A 282 -4.41 1.88 -28.77
N HIS A 283 -5.52 1.14 -28.90
CA HIS A 283 -6.87 1.70 -28.84
C HIS A 283 -7.18 2.40 -27.51
N TYR A 284 -6.81 1.81 -26.37
CA TYR A 284 -7.12 2.36 -25.05
C TYR A 284 -6.11 3.39 -24.55
N LEU A 285 -4.83 3.26 -24.91
CA LEU A 285 -3.78 4.08 -24.33
C LEU A 285 -3.33 5.24 -25.20
N THR A 286 -3.61 5.20 -26.50
CA THR A 286 -3.35 6.35 -27.37
C THR A 286 -4.20 7.55 -26.97
N SER A 287 -3.56 8.70 -26.82
CA SER A 287 -4.18 9.95 -26.41
C SER A 287 -3.78 11.09 -27.33
N GLN A 288 -4.62 12.12 -27.38
CA GLN A 288 -4.24 13.46 -27.81
C GLN A 288 -3.86 14.26 -26.56
N LEU A 289 -2.63 14.70 -26.47
CA LEU A 289 -2.20 15.63 -25.44
C LEU A 289 -2.72 17.02 -25.80
N VAL A 290 -3.37 17.72 -24.87
CA VAL A 290 -3.93 19.05 -25.07
C VAL A 290 -3.63 19.98 -23.89
N SER A 291 -3.54 21.29 -24.16
CA SER A 291 -3.68 22.34 -23.15
C SER A 291 -5.13 22.85 -23.12
N VAL A 292 -5.62 23.15 -21.91
CA VAL A 292 -6.99 23.60 -21.68
C VAL A 292 -6.96 24.86 -20.82
N THR A 293 -7.37 25.99 -21.38
CA THR A 293 -7.42 27.26 -20.66
C THR A 293 -8.71 27.41 -19.85
N LEU A 294 -8.74 28.33 -18.88
CA LEU A 294 -9.91 28.57 -18.05
C LEU A 294 -11.11 29.10 -18.84
N ASP A 295 -10.92 29.70 -20.01
CA ASP A 295 -12.01 30.09 -20.92
C ASP A 295 -12.56 28.93 -21.76
N GLY A 296 -11.94 27.71 -21.65
CA GLY A 296 -12.39 26.49 -22.31
C GLY A 296 -11.78 26.27 -23.70
N ARG A 297 -10.77 27.06 -24.08
CA ARG A 297 -10.03 26.81 -25.33
C ARG A 297 -9.14 25.58 -25.15
N ILE A 298 -9.27 24.61 -26.06
CA ILE A 298 -8.51 23.38 -26.14
C ILE A 298 -7.52 23.50 -27.29
N THR A 299 -6.24 23.38 -26.98
CA THR A 299 -5.16 23.43 -27.99
C THR A 299 -4.40 22.10 -28.00
N PRO A 300 -4.37 21.37 -29.13
CA PRO A 300 -3.57 20.15 -29.25
C PRO A 300 -2.05 20.45 -29.08
N LEU A 301 -1.38 19.57 -28.34
CA LEU A 301 0.06 19.59 -28.14
C LEU A 301 0.63 18.28 -28.70
N GLY A 302 1.22 18.34 -29.90
CA GLY A 302 1.83 17.17 -30.53
C GLY A 302 0.85 16.19 -31.20
N ALA A 303 1.37 15.05 -31.65
CA ALA A 303 0.62 14.00 -32.34
C ALA A 303 -0.11 13.05 -31.37
N HIS A 304 -0.97 12.19 -31.91
CA HIS A 304 -1.54 11.07 -31.15
C HIS A 304 -0.44 10.09 -30.75
N ALA A 305 -0.34 9.74 -29.48
CA ALA A 305 0.67 8.78 -28.97
C ALA A 305 0.21 8.15 -27.66
N VAL A 306 0.93 7.11 -27.22
CA VAL A 306 0.75 6.52 -25.89
C VAL A 306 1.55 7.36 -24.89
N TYR A 307 0.90 8.38 -24.35
CA TYR A 307 1.51 9.30 -23.39
C TYR A 307 1.44 8.75 -21.96
N ALA A 308 2.49 8.98 -21.17
CA ALA A 308 2.34 9.08 -19.72
C ALA A 308 1.88 10.51 -19.37
N GLN A 309 1.30 10.67 -18.15
CA GLN A 309 0.90 11.98 -17.67
C GLN A 309 2.12 12.93 -17.67
N PRO A 310 2.10 14.04 -18.40
CA PRO A 310 3.22 14.98 -18.43
C PRO A 310 3.43 15.67 -17.07
N SER A 311 4.67 16.02 -16.76
CA SER A 311 4.99 16.87 -15.61
C SER A 311 5.43 18.25 -16.07
N VAL A 312 4.96 19.27 -15.36
CA VAL A 312 5.23 20.68 -15.68
C VAL A 312 6.45 21.16 -14.90
N SER A 313 7.30 22.00 -15.52
CA SER A 313 8.41 22.65 -14.81
C SER A 313 7.91 23.57 -13.69
N PRO A 314 8.69 23.81 -12.63
CA PRO A 314 8.29 24.69 -11.53
C PRO A 314 7.89 26.12 -11.95
N ASP A 315 8.40 26.63 -13.06
CA ASP A 315 8.04 27.94 -13.64
C ASP A 315 6.85 27.88 -14.60
N GLY A 316 6.35 26.66 -14.94
CA GLY A 316 5.24 26.46 -15.86
C GLY A 316 5.57 26.64 -17.35
N GLN A 317 6.84 26.87 -17.71
CA GLN A 317 7.23 27.17 -19.09
C GLN A 317 7.47 25.92 -19.95
N TYR A 318 7.71 24.77 -19.31
CA TYR A 318 8.08 23.54 -20.01
C TYR A 318 7.29 22.35 -19.47
N LEU A 319 7.14 21.37 -20.35
CA LEU A 319 6.57 20.05 -20.07
C LEU A 319 7.64 18.99 -20.24
N LEU A 320 7.75 18.07 -19.30
CA LEU A 320 8.46 16.82 -19.47
C LEU A 320 7.46 15.76 -19.96
N VAL A 321 7.57 15.42 -21.23
CA VAL A 321 6.64 14.52 -21.93
C VAL A 321 7.32 13.17 -22.13
N ARG A 322 6.57 12.08 -21.82
CA ARG A 322 7.00 10.70 -22.04
C ARG A 322 6.02 9.99 -22.95
N THR A 323 6.52 9.37 -24.01
CA THR A 323 5.73 8.57 -24.93
C THR A 323 6.27 7.14 -25.02
N THR A 324 5.39 6.17 -24.84
CA THR A 324 5.71 4.76 -25.13
C THR A 324 5.57 4.53 -26.63
N HIS A 325 6.53 3.84 -27.25
CA HIS A 325 6.49 3.56 -28.70
C HIS A 325 6.85 2.12 -29.01
N LYS A 326 6.53 1.69 -30.25
CA LYS A 326 6.89 0.36 -30.76
C LYS A 326 8.40 0.21 -30.96
N PRO A 327 8.93 -1.05 -30.92
CA PRO A 327 8.17 -2.31 -30.79
C PRO A 327 7.74 -2.57 -29.33
N TYR A 328 6.50 -3.04 -29.14
CA TYR A 328 6.06 -3.55 -27.85
C TYR A 328 6.58 -4.97 -27.63
N SER A 329 6.56 -5.43 -26.38
CA SER A 329 7.04 -6.75 -26.01
C SER A 329 5.90 -7.67 -25.56
N PHE A 330 6.04 -8.95 -25.88
CA PHE A 330 5.22 -10.03 -25.35
C PHE A 330 5.84 -10.71 -24.11
N GLN A 331 7.00 -10.22 -23.63
CA GLN A 331 7.75 -10.81 -22.51
C GLN A 331 7.80 -9.92 -21.27
N VAL A 332 7.58 -8.61 -21.42
CA VAL A 332 7.57 -7.63 -20.33
C VAL A 332 6.33 -6.74 -20.40
N GLY A 333 5.94 -6.18 -19.27
CA GLY A 333 4.84 -5.22 -19.22
C GLY A 333 5.24 -3.84 -19.75
N GLN A 334 4.27 -2.93 -19.83
CA GLN A 334 4.43 -1.57 -20.36
C GLN A 334 5.64 -0.82 -19.77
N GLN A 335 5.98 -1.08 -18.52
CA GLN A 335 7.15 -0.44 -17.87
C GLN A 335 8.47 -0.77 -18.56
N GLY A 336 8.55 -1.91 -19.26
CA GLY A 336 9.71 -2.32 -20.06
C GLY A 336 9.70 -1.84 -21.51
N PHE A 337 8.61 -1.26 -22.01
CA PHE A 337 8.50 -0.84 -23.40
C PHE A 337 9.40 0.37 -23.70
N PRO A 338 9.80 0.57 -24.97
CA PRO A 338 10.57 1.73 -25.38
C PRO A 338 9.85 3.03 -25.02
N THR A 339 10.59 4.00 -24.48
CA THR A 339 9.99 5.23 -23.98
C THR A 339 10.86 6.43 -24.31
N LYS A 340 10.35 7.31 -25.16
CA LYS A 340 10.97 8.60 -25.47
C LYS A 340 10.59 9.62 -24.40
N THR A 341 11.58 10.31 -23.85
CA THR A 341 11.41 11.42 -22.90
C THR A 341 11.92 12.71 -23.52
N GLU A 342 11.05 13.71 -23.62
CA GLU A 342 11.32 14.99 -24.28
C GLU A 342 10.93 16.16 -23.37
N VAL A 343 11.65 17.29 -23.52
CA VAL A 343 11.23 18.59 -23.01
C VAL A 343 10.49 19.31 -24.13
N TRP A 344 9.27 19.72 -23.84
CA TRP A 344 8.46 20.53 -24.73
C TRP A 344 8.25 21.93 -24.13
N ALA A 345 8.17 22.96 -24.96
CA ALA A 345 7.64 24.26 -24.53
C ALA A 345 6.14 24.14 -24.21
N ALA A 346 5.59 25.07 -23.46
CA ALA A 346 4.18 25.06 -23.07
C ALA A 346 3.21 25.12 -24.28
N ASP A 347 3.69 25.58 -25.46
CA ASP A 347 2.94 25.61 -26.74
C ASP A 347 2.94 24.25 -27.49
N GLY A 348 3.63 23.23 -26.98
CA GLY A 348 3.74 21.90 -27.57
C GLY A 348 4.93 21.71 -28.51
N ARG A 349 5.76 22.72 -28.74
CA ARG A 349 6.98 22.62 -29.55
C ARG A 349 8.03 21.79 -28.80
N VAL A 350 8.57 20.74 -29.44
CA VAL A 350 9.67 19.94 -28.91
C VAL A 350 10.92 20.83 -28.82
N VAL A 351 11.46 20.98 -27.60
CA VAL A 351 12.69 21.73 -27.33
C VAL A 351 13.88 20.78 -27.38
N ARG A 352 13.78 19.63 -26.75
CA ARG A 352 14.87 18.65 -26.72
C ARG A 352 14.34 17.22 -26.46
N MET A 353 14.89 16.27 -27.22
CA MET A 353 14.84 14.86 -26.88
C MET A 353 15.93 14.60 -25.82
N VAL A 354 15.50 14.18 -24.60
CA VAL A 354 16.44 13.97 -23.48
C VAL A 354 16.96 12.54 -23.47
N TYR A 355 16.06 11.57 -23.67
CA TYR A 355 16.44 10.16 -23.67
C TYR A 355 15.41 9.31 -24.41
N ASP A 356 15.89 8.43 -25.27
CA ASP A 356 15.09 7.37 -25.86
C ASP A 356 15.52 6.03 -25.25
N ARG A 357 14.73 5.57 -24.27
CA ARG A 357 15.00 4.32 -23.55
C ARG A 357 14.60 3.14 -24.43
N PRO A 358 15.53 2.22 -24.72
CA PRO A 358 15.22 1.04 -25.52
C PRO A 358 14.29 0.07 -24.78
N LEU A 359 13.83 -0.97 -25.50
CA LEU A 359 13.09 -2.09 -24.93
C LEU A 359 13.90 -2.80 -23.84
N MET A 360 13.28 -2.99 -22.67
CA MET A 360 13.92 -3.46 -21.44
C MET A 360 13.57 -4.92 -21.13
N GLU A 361 13.76 -5.83 -22.07
CA GLU A 361 13.59 -7.28 -21.84
C GLU A 361 14.74 -7.91 -21.05
N PHE A 362 15.92 -7.29 -21.10
CA PHE A 362 17.15 -7.81 -20.52
C PHE A 362 17.66 -6.88 -19.41
N GLN A 363 17.10 -7.05 -18.22
CA GLN A 363 17.56 -6.30 -17.04
C GLN A 363 18.40 -7.18 -16.13
N PRO A 364 19.44 -6.64 -15.47
CA PRO A 364 20.15 -7.36 -14.42
C PRO A 364 19.21 -7.76 -13.30
N SER A 365 19.44 -8.94 -12.73
CA SER A 365 18.67 -9.47 -11.57
C SER A 365 19.66 -9.77 -10.44
N ALA A 366 19.64 -8.95 -9.40
CA ALA A 366 20.38 -9.10 -8.16
C ALA A 366 19.87 -8.08 -7.12
N ARG A 367 20.29 -8.18 -5.85
CA ARG A 367 20.13 -7.07 -4.90
C ARG A 367 20.87 -5.84 -5.46
N ASP A 368 20.27 -4.66 -5.35
CA ASP A 368 20.75 -3.39 -5.92
C ASP A 368 20.83 -3.33 -7.48
N ALA A 369 20.30 -4.35 -8.20
CA ALA A 369 20.16 -4.26 -9.64
C ALA A 369 19.16 -3.16 -10.03
N THR A 370 19.41 -2.48 -11.15
CA THR A 370 18.54 -1.45 -11.70
C THR A 370 18.61 -1.42 -13.23
N SER A 371 17.79 -0.60 -13.86
CA SER A 371 17.84 -0.41 -15.31
C SER A 371 19.17 0.21 -15.75
N PRO A 372 19.78 -0.25 -16.85
CA PRO A 372 20.94 0.37 -17.43
C PRO A 372 20.60 1.77 -18.00
N GLY A 373 21.60 2.64 -18.11
CA GLY A 373 21.46 4.00 -18.63
C GLY A 373 20.70 4.93 -17.70
N ILE A 374 20.06 5.95 -18.29
CA ILE A 374 19.26 6.92 -17.55
C ILE A 374 17.96 6.28 -17.11
N ARG A 375 17.77 6.13 -15.79
CA ARG A 375 16.61 5.47 -15.21
C ARG A 375 15.58 6.43 -14.60
N THR A 376 15.98 7.65 -14.28
CA THR A 376 15.10 8.67 -13.72
C THR A 376 15.37 10.01 -14.37
N ILE A 377 14.33 10.69 -14.80
CA ILE A 377 14.36 12.06 -15.29
C ILE A 377 13.21 12.80 -14.60
N SER A 378 13.52 13.88 -13.88
CA SER A 378 12.54 14.66 -13.13
C SER A 378 12.95 16.13 -13.04
N TRP A 379 11.96 17.00 -12.83
CA TRP A 379 12.24 18.39 -12.54
C TRP A 379 12.92 18.54 -11.17
N ARG A 380 13.91 19.41 -11.10
CA ARG A 380 14.50 19.87 -9.85
C ARG A 380 13.53 20.88 -9.22
N PRO A 381 13.00 20.62 -7.99
CA PRO A 381 11.86 21.37 -7.49
C PRO A 381 12.20 22.78 -6.97
N ASP A 382 13.48 23.09 -6.76
CA ASP A 382 13.97 24.36 -6.21
C ASP A 382 14.50 25.32 -7.28
N GLU A 383 14.52 24.92 -8.57
CA GLU A 383 14.90 25.74 -9.72
C GLU A 383 13.75 25.84 -10.73
N PRO A 384 13.65 26.96 -11.50
CA PRO A 384 12.52 27.20 -12.41
C PRO A 384 12.33 26.12 -13.48
N ALA A 385 13.42 25.74 -14.17
CA ALA A 385 13.38 24.75 -15.26
C ALA A 385 14.74 24.03 -15.38
N THR A 386 14.97 23.09 -14.48
CA THR A 386 16.17 22.24 -14.45
C THR A 386 15.78 20.80 -14.28
N LEU A 387 16.29 19.90 -15.10
CA LEU A 387 16.11 18.47 -14.97
C LEU A 387 17.23 17.84 -14.14
N LEU A 388 16.87 16.80 -13.37
CA LEU A 388 17.76 15.83 -12.77
C LEU A 388 17.69 14.54 -13.59
N LEU A 389 18.85 14.01 -13.98
CA LEU A 389 19.00 12.76 -14.72
C LEU A 389 19.83 11.80 -13.87
N VAL A 390 19.30 10.62 -13.58
CA VAL A 390 19.99 9.60 -12.77
C VAL A 390 20.39 8.44 -13.66
N GLU A 391 21.69 8.16 -13.72
CA GLU A 391 22.27 7.11 -14.55
C GLU A 391 23.03 6.08 -13.70
N ALA A 392 22.91 4.80 -14.07
CA ALA A 392 23.66 3.71 -13.46
C ALA A 392 25.02 3.50 -14.16
N LEU A 393 26.13 3.83 -13.49
CA LEU A 393 27.49 3.76 -14.05
C LEU A 393 28.03 2.33 -14.18
N ASP A 394 27.44 1.37 -13.45
CA ASP A 394 27.74 -0.06 -13.56
C ASP A 394 26.86 -0.77 -14.61
N GLY A 395 26.09 -0.03 -15.41
CA GLY A 395 25.12 -0.57 -16.35
C GLY A 395 23.94 -1.26 -15.64
N GLY A 396 23.67 -0.91 -14.38
CA GLY A 396 22.60 -1.48 -13.57
C GLY A 396 22.93 -2.83 -12.93
N ASP A 397 24.12 -3.40 -13.18
CA ASP A 397 24.55 -4.67 -12.64
C ASP A 397 25.49 -4.46 -11.43
N PRO A 398 25.02 -4.71 -10.20
CA PRO A 398 25.81 -4.50 -8.98
C PRO A 398 27.03 -5.42 -8.86
N ARG A 399 27.14 -6.49 -9.68
CA ARG A 399 28.30 -7.39 -9.72
C ARG A 399 29.51 -6.73 -10.41
N LYS A 400 29.29 -5.69 -11.22
CA LYS A 400 30.38 -4.90 -11.79
C LYS A 400 31.01 -4.02 -10.72
N ALA A 401 32.32 -4.14 -10.57
CA ALA A 401 33.09 -3.30 -9.65
C ALA A 401 33.31 -1.93 -10.30
N VAL A 402 32.76 -0.90 -9.70
CA VAL A 402 32.92 0.51 -10.10
C VAL A 402 33.11 1.38 -8.86
N PRO A 403 33.89 2.48 -8.93
CA PRO A 403 34.10 3.35 -7.76
C PRO A 403 32.83 4.13 -7.37
N LYS A 404 32.01 4.49 -8.34
CA LYS A 404 30.70 5.14 -8.16
C LYS A 404 29.65 4.36 -8.95
N ARG A 405 28.52 4.10 -8.31
CA ARG A 405 27.46 3.30 -8.92
C ARG A 405 26.45 4.11 -9.70
N ASP A 406 26.16 5.31 -9.21
CA ASP A 406 25.18 6.19 -9.88
C ASP A 406 25.72 7.61 -9.99
N ARG A 407 25.34 8.27 -11.09
CA ARG A 407 25.56 9.69 -11.36
C ARG A 407 24.23 10.41 -11.46
N VAL A 408 24.15 11.56 -10.83
CA VAL A 408 23.08 12.52 -11.06
C VAL A 408 23.67 13.66 -11.89
N SER A 409 23.07 13.92 -13.04
CA SER A 409 23.41 15.07 -13.89
C SER A 409 22.27 16.08 -13.91
N ILE A 410 22.59 17.34 -14.18
CA ILE A 410 21.62 18.42 -14.35
C ILE A 410 21.61 18.90 -15.81
N LEU A 411 20.39 19.21 -16.29
CA LEU A 411 20.18 19.82 -17.60
C LEU A 411 19.28 21.04 -17.44
N LYS A 412 19.82 22.23 -17.68
CA LYS A 412 19.13 23.50 -17.45
C LYS A 412 18.50 24.07 -18.72
N ALA A 413 17.41 24.83 -18.55
CA ALA A 413 16.88 25.64 -19.63
C ALA A 413 17.95 26.60 -20.17
N PRO A 414 17.98 26.86 -21.49
CA PRO A 414 17.01 26.47 -22.52
C PRO A 414 17.24 25.08 -23.14
N PHE A 415 17.94 24.16 -22.45
CA PHE A 415 18.19 22.75 -22.82
C PHE A 415 19.06 22.55 -24.08
N THR A 416 19.86 23.53 -24.45
CA THR A 416 20.75 23.47 -25.64
C THR A 416 22.11 22.83 -25.33
N GLY A 417 22.52 22.82 -24.05
CA GLY A 417 23.77 22.23 -23.58
C GLY A 417 23.66 20.71 -23.31
N GLU A 418 24.82 20.09 -23.04
CA GLU A 418 24.84 18.70 -22.58
C GLU A 418 24.57 18.62 -21.05
N PRO A 419 23.98 17.49 -20.57
CA PRO A 419 23.80 17.26 -19.13
C PRO A 419 25.15 17.36 -18.41
N GLN A 420 25.20 18.16 -17.34
CA GLN A 420 26.42 18.34 -16.55
C GLN A 420 26.37 17.44 -15.32
N PRO A 421 27.46 16.69 -15.01
CA PRO A 421 27.55 15.95 -13.77
C PRO A 421 27.35 16.87 -12.57
N PHE A 422 26.50 16.43 -11.63
CA PHE A 422 26.18 17.17 -10.41
C PHE A 422 26.74 16.47 -9.17
N VAL A 423 26.33 15.20 -8.95
CA VAL A 423 26.81 14.39 -7.83
C VAL A 423 26.91 12.92 -8.24
N GLU A 424 27.81 12.18 -7.58
CA GLU A 424 27.94 10.73 -7.76
C GLU A 424 27.86 10.02 -6.42
N THR A 425 27.32 8.79 -6.41
CA THR A 425 27.14 7.98 -5.20
C THR A 425 27.86 6.64 -5.32
N GLU A 426 28.45 6.17 -4.22
CA GLU A 426 29.12 4.86 -4.14
C GLU A 426 28.13 3.69 -4.04
N ARG A 427 26.94 3.95 -3.50
CA ARG A 427 25.79 3.03 -3.44
C ARG A 427 24.73 3.51 -4.39
N ARG A 428 23.61 2.79 -4.52
CA ARG A 428 22.50 3.26 -5.34
C ARG A 428 21.94 4.58 -4.83
N PHE A 429 21.79 5.52 -5.72
CA PHE A 429 21.14 6.80 -5.46
C PHE A 429 19.71 6.56 -4.94
N ALA A 430 19.41 7.16 -3.76
CA ALA A 430 18.14 7.04 -3.06
C ALA A 430 17.28 8.32 -3.09
N GLY A 431 17.84 9.43 -3.58
CA GLY A 431 17.13 10.70 -3.71
C GLY A 431 17.96 11.92 -3.35
N ILE A 432 17.44 13.10 -3.71
CA ILE A 432 17.94 14.40 -3.23
C ILE A 432 16.76 15.17 -2.64
N GLN A 433 16.93 15.67 -1.42
CA GLN A 433 15.97 16.49 -0.72
C GLN A 433 16.54 17.92 -0.59
N PHE A 434 15.97 18.87 -1.32
CA PHE A 434 16.37 20.26 -1.30
C PHE A 434 15.79 20.97 -0.08
N LEU A 435 16.63 21.34 0.87
CA LEU A 435 16.23 21.95 2.14
C LEU A 435 16.16 23.48 2.03
N ASN A 436 17.21 24.07 1.42
CA ASN A 436 17.33 25.49 1.16
C ASN A 436 18.33 25.74 0.01
N PRO A 437 18.53 26.98 -0.47
CA PRO A 437 19.42 27.25 -1.62
C PRO A 437 20.87 26.81 -1.47
N LYS A 438 21.36 26.53 -0.25
CA LYS A 438 22.74 26.12 0.03
C LYS A 438 22.89 24.76 0.69
N ALA A 439 21.78 24.06 0.92
CA ALA A 439 21.82 22.72 1.53
C ALA A 439 20.78 21.81 0.92
N ALA A 440 21.22 20.64 0.50
CA ALA A 440 20.38 19.51 0.15
C ALA A 440 20.93 18.24 0.79
N LEU A 441 20.06 17.25 1.02
CA LEU A 441 20.43 15.91 1.47
C LEU A 441 20.47 14.97 0.28
N LEU A 442 21.66 14.47 -0.05
CA LEU A 442 21.86 13.40 -1.01
C LEU A 442 21.79 12.07 -0.29
N GLY A 443 20.87 11.20 -0.66
CA GLY A 443 20.73 9.84 -0.14
C GLY A 443 21.38 8.80 -1.05
N ASP A 444 22.07 7.83 -0.44
CA ASP A 444 22.44 6.59 -1.10
C ASP A 444 22.13 5.37 -0.20
N PHE A 445 21.88 4.21 -0.83
CA PHE A 445 21.46 3.00 -0.14
C PHE A 445 22.04 1.75 -0.80
N THR A 446 22.28 0.70 0.01
CA THR A 446 22.55 -0.66 -0.49
C THR A 446 21.78 -1.71 0.28
N ARG A 447 21.12 -2.62 -0.45
CA ARG A 447 20.43 -3.78 0.10
C ARG A 447 21.37 -4.90 0.51
N LEU A 448 22.64 -4.86 0.07
CA LEU A 448 23.63 -5.88 0.45
C LEU A 448 23.92 -5.88 1.95
N SER A 449 23.86 -4.72 2.60
CA SER A 449 24.06 -4.57 4.03
C SER A 449 22.95 -3.77 4.72
N ASN A 450 21.86 -3.48 4.02
CA ASN A 450 20.74 -2.66 4.47
C ASN A 450 21.16 -1.31 5.08
N ARG A 451 22.20 -0.69 4.50
CA ARG A 451 22.72 0.58 4.99
C ARG A 451 22.33 1.74 4.09
N ALA A 452 21.77 2.77 4.74
CA ALA A 452 21.49 4.08 4.14
C ALA A 452 22.50 5.11 4.61
N ARG A 453 22.93 5.99 3.69
CA ARG A 453 23.70 7.18 4.01
C ARG A 453 22.99 8.44 3.55
N SER A 454 23.18 9.52 4.28
CA SER A 454 22.74 10.86 3.87
C SER A 454 23.91 11.82 3.94
N TRP A 455 24.09 12.58 2.88
CA TRP A 455 25.17 13.52 2.72
C TRP A 455 24.60 14.93 2.57
N VAL A 456 25.20 15.91 3.22
CA VAL A 456 24.90 17.32 2.95
C VAL A 456 25.74 17.78 1.76
N ILE A 457 25.06 18.31 0.75
CA ILE A 457 25.65 18.92 -0.45
C ILE A 457 25.19 20.37 -0.59
N ASP A 458 25.92 21.17 -1.35
CA ASP A 458 25.55 22.54 -1.71
C ASP A 458 24.88 22.57 -3.11
N PRO A 459 23.55 22.67 -3.18
CA PRO A 459 22.85 22.62 -4.47
C PRO A 459 23.07 23.86 -5.34
N SER A 460 23.65 24.94 -4.82
CA SER A 460 23.99 26.15 -5.58
C SER A 460 25.27 25.99 -6.41
N ARG A 461 26.09 24.99 -6.07
CA ARG A 461 27.35 24.70 -6.80
C ARG A 461 27.08 23.74 -7.95
N PRO A 462 27.75 23.94 -9.09
CA PRO A 462 27.58 23.08 -10.26
C PRO A 462 27.91 21.59 -10.00
N ASP A 463 28.82 21.32 -9.07
CA ASP A 463 29.35 20.02 -8.69
C ASP A 463 28.78 19.51 -7.36
N GLY A 464 27.75 20.18 -6.80
CA GLY A 464 27.19 19.85 -5.49
C GLY A 464 28.12 20.18 -4.32
N GLY A 465 29.32 20.68 -4.56
CA GLY A 465 30.34 20.92 -3.56
C GLY A 465 30.91 19.63 -2.97
N THR A 466 31.75 19.74 -1.93
CA THR A 466 32.29 18.58 -1.22
C THR A 466 31.20 17.96 -0.33
N PRO A 467 30.70 16.73 -0.62
CA PRO A 467 29.68 16.10 0.20
C PRO A 467 30.18 15.83 1.63
N ARG A 468 29.41 16.21 2.63
CA ARG A 468 29.68 15.93 4.04
C ARG A 468 28.71 14.86 4.55
N LEU A 469 29.24 13.76 5.04
CA LEU A 469 28.42 12.69 5.63
C LEU A 469 27.65 13.23 6.85
N LEU A 470 26.34 13.07 6.83
CA LEU A 470 25.46 13.43 7.94
C LEU A 470 25.03 12.18 8.71
N TRP A 471 24.54 11.16 8.02
CA TRP A 471 24.10 9.90 8.61
C TRP A 471 24.62 8.69 7.83
N ASP A 472 24.99 7.62 8.53
CA ASP A 472 25.26 6.29 8.00
C ASP A 472 24.71 5.26 8.99
N PHE A 473 23.61 4.58 8.65
CA PHE A 473 22.94 3.66 9.57
C PHE A 473 22.38 2.44 8.84
N ASN A 474 22.19 1.35 9.58
CA ASN A 474 21.45 0.19 9.12
C ASN A 474 19.95 0.47 9.24
N VAL A 475 19.18 0.32 8.14
CA VAL A 475 17.74 0.59 8.13
C VAL A 475 16.91 -0.46 8.90
N GLU A 476 17.50 -1.61 9.20
CA GLU A 476 16.89 -2.62 10.08
C GLU A 476 17.02 -2.22 11.56
N ASP A 477 18.03 -1.40 11.92
CA ASP A 477 18.21 -0.93 13.29
C ASP A 477 17.35 0.32 13.56
N ARG A 478 16.19 0.09 14.17
CA ARG A 478 15.23 1.15 14.49
C ARG A 478 15.77 2.17 15.49
N THR A 479 16.77 1.76 16.32
CA THR A 479 17.38 2.66 17.31
C THR A 479 18.38 3.62 16.70
N ALA A 480 18.95 3.26 15.54
CA ALA A 480 19.88 4.09 14.80
C ALA A 480 19.20 5.07 13.82
N ALA A 481 17.88 4.96 13.64
CA ALA A 481 17.13 5.80 12.71
C ALA A 481 17.16 7.27 13.16
N PRO A 482 17.61 8.23 12.31
CA PRO A 482 17.80 9.63 12.70
C PRO A 482 16.48 10.41 12.88
N GLY A 483 15.34 9.80 12.55
CA GLY A 483 14.04 10.46 12.51
C GLY A 483 13.75 11.13 11.18
N ASN A 484 12.56 11.74 11.10
CA ASN A 484 12.03 12.37 9.90
C ASN A 484 11.90 13.87 10.11
N PHE A 485 12.26 14.66 9.10
CA PHE A 485 12.00 16.08 9.13
C PHE A 485 10.51 16.37 9.25
N MET A 486 10.19 17.41 9.98
CA MET A 486 8.84 17.97 9.98
C MET A 486 8.69 18.96 8.83
N TYR A 487 7.58 18.88 8.12
CA TYR A 487 7.29 19.69 6.95
C TYR A 487 6.15 20.67 7.17
N GLN A 488 6.20 21.77 6.44
CA GLN A 488 5.06 22.64 6.21
C GLN A 488 4.92 22.92 4.72
N TYR A 489 3.70 23.19 4.28
CA TYR A 489 3.48 23.63 2.92
C TYR A 489 3.86 25.12 2.81
N ASP A 490 4.78 25.44 1.90
CA ASP A 490 5.19 26.80 1.60
C ASP A 490 4.39 27.35 0.42
N LEU A 491 3.56 28.37 0.69
CA LEU A 491 2.70 28.97 -0.32
C LEU A 491 3.47 29.72 -1.40
N ALA A 492 4.71 30.18 -1.11
CA ALA A 492 5.51 30.94 -2.05
C ALA A 492 6.13 30.04 -3.13
N SER A 493 6.70 28.92 -2.72
CA SER A 493 7.32 27.91 -3.61
C SER A 493 6.38 26.82 -4.07
N ASP A 494 5.15 26.78 -3.54
CA ASP A 494 4.12 25.76 -3.83
C ASP A 494 4.58 24.31 -3.58
N ARG A 495 5.31 24.10 -2.50
CA ARG A 495 5.86 22.79 -2.13
C ARG A 495 5.99 22.62 -0.62
N PRO A 496 6.01 21.38 -0.12
CA PRO A 496 6.38 21.13 1.26
C PRO A 496 7.88 21.44 1.48
N LEU A 497 8.16 22.30 2.47
CA LEU A 497 9.51 22.59 2.92
C LEU A 497 9.71 22.11 4.36
N PRO A 498 10.91 21.66 4.74
CA PRO A 498 11.21 21.37 6.13
C PRO A 498 11.02 22.61 6.98
N ILE A 499 10.43 22.44 8.17
CA ILE A 499 10.26 23.52 9.13
C ILE A 499 11.62 23.89 9.71
N THR A 500 11.93 25.18 9.73
CA THR A 500 13.15 25.72 10.34
C THR A 500 12.84 26.69 11.46
N SER A 501 13.79 26.85 12.39
CA SER A 501 13.75 27.94 13.37
C SER A 501 13.80 29.33 12.67
N PRO A 502 13.36 30.41 13.33
CA PRO A 502 13.36 31.75 12.75
C PRO A 502 14.72 32.23 12.25
N ASP A 503 15.83 31.83 12.91
CA ASP A 503 17.21 32.08 12.48
C ASP A 503 17.71 31.14 11.38
N ARG A 504 16.86 30.19 10.93
CA ARG A 504 17.14 29.16 9.92
C ARG A 504 18.30 28.22 10.24
N ARG A 505 18.74 28.18 11.48
CA ARG A 505 19.83 27.35 11.97
C ARG A 505 19.38 25.90 12.20
N TRP A 506 18.19 25.71 12.78
CA TRP A 506 17.69 24.44 13.26
C TRP A 506 16.56 23.90 12.37
N TYR A 507 16.58 22.61 12.12
CA TYR A 507 15.52 21.83 11.53
C TYR A 507 14.88 20.96 12.61
N TYR A 508 13.59 20.60 12.46
CA TYR A 508 12.89 19.78 13.45
C TYR A 508 12.67 18.37 12.94
N LEU A 509 12.90 17.39 13.80
CA LEU A 509 12.80 15.96 13.52
C LEU A 509 11.87 15.30 14.52
N THR A 510 11.13 14.31 14.03
CA THR A 510 10.31 13.40 14.85
C THR A 510 10.63 11.96 14.50
N GLY A 511 10.40 11.05 15.44
CA GLY A 511 10.57 9.62 15.20
C GLY A 511 9.87 8.80 16.28
N PRO A 512 9.78 7.47 16.10
CA PRO A 512 9.15 6.58 17.06
C PRO A 512 9.92 6.49 18.38
N GLY A 513 11.21 6.85 18.37
CA GLY A 513 12.04 6.78 19.59
C GLY A 513 12.22 5.34 20.06
N ALA A 514 12.56 4.45 19.10
CA ALA A 514 12.83 3.06 19.41
C ALA A 514 13.93 2.95 20.50
N THR A 515 13.77 1.99 21.38
CA THR A 515 14.70 1.72 22.48
C THR A 515 15.08 0.25 22.52
N LYS A 516 16.25 -0.06 23.06
CA LYS A 516 16.65 -1.45 23.36
C LYS A 516 15.94 -2.00 24.60
N ASP A 517 15.39 -1.13 25.44
CA ASP A 517 14.59 -1.53 26.60
C ASP A 517 13.15 -1.86 26.17
N SER A 518 12.82 -3.16 26.17
CA SER A 518 11.48 -3.61 25.81
C SER A 518 10.39 -3.25 26.81
N LYS A 519 10.73 -2.81 28.04
CA LYS A 519 9.74 -2.42 29.06
C LYS A 519 9.06 -1.11 28.72
N ASP A 520 9.84 -0.14 28.24
CA ASP A 520 9.28 1.17 27.85
C ASP A 520 8.77 1.17 26.41
N GLY A 521 9.34 0.32 25.54
CA GLY A 521 9.04 0.32 24.12
C GLY A 521 9.40 1.64 23.44
N ASP A 522 8.74 1.90 22.31
CA ASP A 522 8.93 3.14 21.56
C ASP A 522 8.46 4.36 22.34
N ARG A 523 9.27 5.42 22.35
CA ARG A 523 9.00 6.69 23.01
C ARG A 523 9.16 7.85 22.01
N PRO A 524 8.11 8.23 21.28
CA PRO A 524 8.19 9.27 20.25
C PRO A 524 8.78 10.57 20.79
N TYR A 525 9.43 11.31 19.90
CA TYR A 525 10.19 12.50 20.29
C TYR A 525 10.05 13.65 19.30
N LEU A 526 10.48 14.84 19.78
CA LEU A 526 10.74 16.03 19.00
C LEU A 526 12.19 16.45 19.22
N ASP A 527 12.98 16.46 18.16
CA ASP A 527 14.36 16.94 18.15
C ASP A 527 14.49 18.18 17.29
N ARG A 528 15.55 18.98 17.53
CA ARG A 528 16.07 19.95 16.58
C ARG A 528 17.48 19.58 16.15
N MET A 529 17.80 19.82 14.91
CA MET A 529 19.10 19.49 14.33
C MET A 529 19.67 20.67 13.54
N GLU A 530 20.93 20.94 13.75
CA GLU A 530 21.71 21.91 12.98
C GLU A 530 22.33 21.20 11.77
N ILE A 531 21.91 21.57 10.56
CA ILE A 531 22.41 20.92 9.32
C ILE A 531 23.92 21.12 9.14
N ALA A 532 24.47 22.29 9.53
CA ALA A 532 25.88 22.62 9.34
C ALA A 532 26.83 21.70 10.12
N THR A 533 26.43 21.28 11.31
CA THR A 533 27.27 20.47 12.22
C THR A 533 26.78 19.03 12.37
N GLY A 534 25.51 18.76 12.08
CA GLY A 534 24.83 17.50 12.40
C GLY A 534 24.44 17.39 13.88
N LYS A 535 24.67 18.43 14.70
CA LYS A 535 24.29 18.42 16.11
C LYS A 535 22.78 18.32 16.27
N THR A 536 22.33 17.35 17.07
CA THR A 536 20.94 17.12 17.42
C THR A 536 20.70 17.36 18.89
N GLU A 537 19.58 18.02 19.22
CA GLU A 537 19.17 18.30 20.61
C GLU A 537 17.73 17.85 20.82
N ARG A 538 17.47 17.03 21.86
CA ARG A 538 16.16 16.59 22.27
C ARG A 538 15.40 17.74 22.93
N LEU A 539 14.29 18.17 22.29
CA LEU A 539 13.38 19.18 22.84
C LEU A 539 12.34 18.57 23.76
N TRP A 540 11.79 17.43 23.32
CA TRP A 540 10.74 16.73 24.04
C TRP A 540 10.71 15.25 23.70
N GLN A 541 10.21 14.42 24.61
CA GLN A 541 9.99 12.99 24.42
C GLN A 541 8.77 12.53 25.21
N SER A 542 7.97 11.64 24.62
CA SER A 542 6.86 10.97 25.28
C SER A 542 7.32 10.22 26.53
N THR A 543 6.52 10.27 27.60
CA THR A 543 6.84 9.63 28.89
C THR A 543 5.68 8.75 29.38
N PRO A 544 5.98 7.56 29.93
CA PRO A 544 4.97 6.72 30.55
C PRO A 544 4.06 7.47 31.52
N PRO A 545 2.76 7.15 31.64
CA PRO A 545 2.07 6.03 30.98
C PRO A 545 1.52 6.36 29.59
N TYR A 546 1.95 7.49 29.00
CA TYR A 546 1.43 7.96 27.73
C TYR A 546 2.34 7.62 26.56
N TYR A 547 1.69 7.38 25.42
CA TYR A 547 2.33 7.36 24.10
C TYR A 547 1.83 8.56 23.31
N GLU A 548 2.73 9.49 23.02
CA GLU A 548 2.38 10.76 22.39
C GLU A 548 3.20 10.98 21.13
N THR A 549 2.55 11.26 20.01
CA THR A 549 3.21 11.56 18.74
C THR A 549 3.01 13.02 18.37
N VAL A 550 4.07 13.71 17.96
CA VAL A 550 3.98 15.09 17.46
C VAL A 550 3.36 15.07 16.07
N VAL A 551 2.24 15.79 15.92
CA VAL A 551 1.48 15.87 14.65
C VAL A 551 1.88 17.12 13.86
N ALA A 552 2.00 18.26 14.53
CA ALA A 552 2.39 19.52 13.91
C ALA A 552 3.03 20.48 14.93
N LEU A 553 3.97 21.30 14.48
CA LEU A 553 4.44 22.46 15.23
C LEU A 553 3.49 23.64 15.00
N LEU A 554 3.14 24.37 16.04
CA LEU A 554 2.25 25.52 15.93
C LEU A 554 2.98 26.83 15.63
N ASP A 555 4.29 26.86 15.90
CA ASP A 555 5.15 27.98 15.59
C ASP A 555 6.54 27.53 15.13
N PRO A 556 7.26 28.36 14.35
CA PRO A 556 8.59 28.02 13.85
C PRO A 556 9.69 27.91 14.93
N SER A 557 9.42 28.36 16.16
CA SER A 557 10.36 28.22 17.30
C SER A 557 10.14 26.93 18.07
N ALA A 558 9.16 26.10 17.67
CA ALA A 558 8.75 24.86 18.32
C ALA A 558 8.39 25.03 19.82
N LYS A 559 7.84 26.20 20.21
CA LYS A 559 7.37 26.44 21.58
C LYS A 559 6.08 25.65 21.86
N LYS A 560 5.24 25.47 20.85
CA LYS A 560 4.00 24.70 20.95
C LYS A 560 3.86 23.71 19.81
N ALA A 561 3.28 22.56 20.12
CA ALA A 561 3.00 21.49 19.13
C ALA A 561 1.61 20.91 19.36
N ILE A 562 1.01 20.33 18.31
CA ILE A 562 -0.12 19.42 18.45
C ILE A 562 0.47 18.02 18.63
N VAL A 563 0.03 17.32 19.65
CA VAL A 563 0.34 15.91 19.88
C VAL A 563 -0.92 15.08 19.88
N ARG A 564 -0.83 13.88 19.33
CA ARG A 564 -1.82 12.81 19.47
C ARG A 564 -1.37 11.95 20.64
N ARG A 565 -2.17 11.94 21.72
CA ARG A 565 -1.86 11.28 23.00
C ARG A 565 -2.81 10.12 23.21
N GLU A 566 -2.25 9.05 23.72
CA GLU A 566 -2.96 7.83 24.10
C GLU A 566 -2.29 7.14 25.28
N SER A 567 -3.01 6.22 25.94
CA SER A 567 -2.46 5.30 26.93
C SER A 567 -3.17 3.94 26.82
N PRO A 568 -2.79 2.89 27.52
CA PRO A 568 -3.52 1.61 27.50
C PRO A 568 -5.02 1.73 27.83
N THR A 569 -5.40 2.76 28.59
CA THR A 569 -6.79 2.99 29.00
C THR A 569 -7.43 4.23 28.41
N GLU A 570 -6.65 5.13 27.80
CA GLU A 570 -7.14 6.36 27.17
C GLU A 570 -6.97 6.28 25.66
N ARG A 571 -8.09 6.48 24.94
CA ARG A 571 -8.11 6.48 23.47
C ARG A 571 -7.30 7.63 22.91
N PRO A 572 -6.76 7.46 21.69
CA PRO A 572 -6.07 8.53 20.97
C PRO A 572 -6.94 9.79 20.85
N ASP A 573 -6.39 10.91 21.28
CA ASP A 573 -7.03 12.23 21.16
C ASP A 573 -5.96 13.32 20.96
N TYR A 574 -6.37 14.53 20.60
CA TYR A 574 -5.44 15.61 20.26
C TYR A 574 -5.31 16.64 21.38
N TYR A 575 -4.07 17.04 21.62
CA TYR A 575 -3.68 17.99 22.68
C TYR A 575 -2.72 19.03 22.12
N VAL A 576 -2.71 20.22 22.73
CA VAL A 576 -1.66 21.21 22.56
C VAL A 576 -0.59 20.97 23.62
N LEU A 577 0.64 20.73 23.19
CA LEU A 577 1.83 20.59 24.02
C LEU A 577 2.56 21.94 24.08
N ASP A 578 2.85 22.44 25.26
CA ASP A 578 3.87 23.45 25.49
C ASP A 578 5.20 22.73 25.70
N VAL A 579 6.12 22.91 24.74
CA VAL A 579 7.36 22.13 24.68
C VAL A 579 8.30 22.46 25.84
N GLY A 580 8.34 23.72 26.28
CA GLY A 580 9.20 24.18 27.37
C GLY A 580 8.75 23.65 28.73
N SER A 581 7.49 23.83 29.06
CA SER A 581 6.92 23.39 30.35
C SER A 581 6.47 21.93 30.34
N LYS A 582 6.41 21.28 29.18
CA LYS A 582 5.88 19.92 28.95
C LYS A 582 4.41 19.78 29.34
N LYS A 583 3.68 20.87 29.49
CA LYS A 583 2.26 20.87 29.80
C LYS A 583 1.46 20.57 28.57
N VAL A 584 0.47 19.67 28.70
CA VAL A 584 -0.49 19.33 27.62
C VAL A 584 -1.88 19.85 28.00
N THR A 585 -2.60 20.39 27.01
CA THR A 585 -3.98 20.88 27.15
C THR A 585 -4.84 20.18 26.11
N ARG A 586 -5.92 19.52 26.53
CA ARG A 586 -6.81 18.78 25.65
C ARG A 586 -7.48 19.70 24.62
N LEU A 587 -7.45 19.30 23.35
CA LEU A 587 -8.00 20.07 22.24
C LEU A 587 -9.29 19.43 21.70
N THR A 588 -9.35 18.10 21.64
CA THR A 588 -10.51 17.35 21.14
C THR A 588 -11.02 16.33 22.17
N ASN A 589 -12.22 15.79 21.92
CA ASN A 589 -12.79 14.68 22.67
C ASN A 589 -13.54 13.78 21.69
N LEU A 590 -12.75 12.98 20.93
CA LEU A 590 -13.27 12.17 19.84
C LEU A 590 -14.08 10.98 20.38
N PRO A 591 -15.26 10.64 19.80
CA PRO A 591 -16.09 9.53 20.25
C PRO A 591 -15.43 8.18 19.97
N ASP A 592 -15.93 7.13 20.65
CA ASP A 592 -15.53 5.76 20.36
C ASP A 592 -16.25 5.23 19.12
N PRO A 593 -15.54 4.92 18.02
CA PRO A 593 -16.17 4.49 16.78
C PRO A 593 -16.70 3.04 16.81
N ALA A 594 -16.23 2.22 17.76
CA ALA A 594 -16.61 0.81 17.86
C ALA A 594 -16.67 0.36 19.35
N PRO A 595 -17.74 0.74 20.09
CA PRO A 595 -17.90 0.42 21.51
C PRO A 595 -17.84 -1.08 21.83
N PHE A 596 -18.16 -1.94 20.86
CA PHE A 596 -18.09 -3.39 21.00
C PHE A 596 -16.71 -3.86 21.50
N PHE A 597 -15.62 -3.22 21.06
CA PHE A 597 -14.26 -3.58 21.48
C PHE A 597 -13.80 -2.90 22.77
N SER A 598 -14.63 -2.11 23.44
CA SER A 598 -14.23 -1.38 24.66
C SER A 598 -13.83 -2.31 25.81
N SER A 599 -14.36 -3.52 25.83
CA SER A 599 -14.05 -4.56 26.85
C SER A 599 -13.02 -5.59 26.38
N VAL A 600 -12.43 -5.42 25.18
CA VAL A 600 -11.35 -6.29 24.70
C VAL A 600 -10.08 -5.95 25.47
N LYS A 601 -9.52 -6.95 26.16
CA LYS A 601 -8.19 -6.81 26.75
C LYS A 601 -7.14 -6.98 25.65
N ALA A 602 -6.30 -5.98 25.49
CA ALA A 602 -5.21 -5.99 24.52
C ALA A 602 -3.88 -5.71 25.21
N GLU A 603 -2.87 -6.53 24.93
CA GLU A 603 -1.56 -6.44 25.58
C GLU A 603 -0.44 -6.79 24.59
N GLN A 604 0.64 -6.01 24.59
CA GLN A 604 1.87 -6.41 23.91
C GLN A 604 2.62 -7.39 24.80
N ILE A 605 2.75 -8.63 24.34
CA ILE A 605 3.51 -9.65 25.04
C ILE A 605 4.90 -9.78 24.39
N THR A 606 5.89 -10.09 25.23
CA THR A 606 7.26 -10.36 24.79
C THR A 606 7.70 -11.71 25.31
N TYR A 607 8.51 -12.42 24.52
CA TYR A 607 9.02 -13.75 24.83
C TYR A 607 10.31 -14.00 24.03
N LYS A 608 11.02 -15.09 24.31
CA LYS A 608 12.29 -15.38 23.63
C LYS A 608 12.23 -16.70 22.90
N ARG A 609 12.85 -16.75 21.75
CA ARG A 609 13.20 -17.96 21.03
C ARG A 609 14.40 -18.63 21.72
N PRO A 610 14.61 -19.96 21.60
CA PRO A 610 15.72 -20.68 22.26
C PRO A 610 17.12 -20.15 21.94
N ASP A 611 17.31 -19.54 20.76
CA ASP A 611 18.58 -18.90 20.35
C ASP A 611 18.82 -17.50 20.98
N GLY A 612 17.92 -17.07 21.87
CA GLY A 612 17.98 -15.77 22.54
C GLY A 612 17.33 -14.62 21.81
N THR A 613 16.85 -14.79 20.57
CA THR A 613 16.17 -13.76 19.80
C THR A 613 14.90 -13.30 20.54
N GLN A 614 14.78 -12.00 20.79
CA GLN A 614 13.61 -11.41 21.44
C GLN A 614 12.46 -11.36 20.43
N LEU A 615 11.29 -11.87 20.82
CA LEU A 615 10.07 -11.88 20.04
C LEU A 615 8.98 -11.07 20.74
N SER A 616 7.97 -10.64 19.97
CA SER A 616 6.80 -9.95 20.51
C SER A 616 5.56 -10.23 19.65
N GLY A 617 4.38 -9.91 20.21
CA GLY A 617 3.11 -9.93 19.50
C GLY A 617 2.05 -9.17 20.29
N THR A 618 0.95 -8.80 19.65
CA THR A 618 -0.19 -8.21 20.36
C THR A 618 -1.21 -9.30 20.65
N MET A 619 -1.40 -9.61 21.91
CA MET A 619 -2.42 -10.53 22.38
C MET A 619 -3.73 -9.78 22.60
N TYR A 620 -4.81 -10.30 22.01
CA TYR A 620 -6.17 -9.84 22.22
C TYR A 620 -7.02 -10.96 22.82
N LEU A 621 -7.81 -10.62 23.83
CA LEU A 621 -8.75 -11.54 24.48
C LEU A 621 -10.19 -11.08 24.22
N PRO A 622 -11.15 -11.99 24.03
CA PRO A 622 -12.55 -11.65 23.74
C PRO A 622 -13.15 -10.66 24.72
N PRO A 623 -14.17 -9.86 24.30
CA PRO A 623 -14.88 -8.97 25.21
C PRO A 623 -15.42 -9.69 26.44
N GLY A 624 -15.14 -9.16 27.63
CA GLY A 624 -15.64 -9.71 28.90
C GLY A 624 -14.98 -11.01 29.36
N TYR A 625 -13.90 -11.47 28.68
CA TYR A 625 -13.17 -12.67 29.11
C TYR A 625 -12.61 -12.53 30.52
N ASN A 626 -12.83 -13.59 31.31
CA ASN A 626 -12.26 -13.74 32.64
C ASN A 626 -11.62 -15.13 32.78
N LYS A 627 -10.30 -15.16 32.98
CA LYS A 627 -9.53 -16.41 33.05
C LYS A 627 -10.05 -17.41 34.11
N SER A 628 -10.46 -16.92 35.26
CA SER A 628 -10.92 -17.79 36.34
C SER A 628 -12.30 -18.42 36.07
N ARG A 629 -13.14 -17.76 35.26
CA ARG A 629 -14.46 -18.27 34.89
C ARG A 629 -14.40 -19.10 33.61
N ASP A 630 -13.69 -18.62 32.60
CA ASP A 630 -13.78 -19.10 31.21
C ASP A 630 -12.64 -20.08 30.86
N GLY A 631 -11.61 -20.18 31.73
CA GLY A 631 -10.46 -21.04 31.51
C GLY A 631 -9.59 -20.62 30.32
N LYS A 632 -8.83 -21.57 29.77
CA LYS A 632 -8.02 -21.38 28.58
C LYS A 632 -8.89 -21.32 27.31
N LEU A 633 -8.55 -20.41 26.39
CA LEU A 633 -9.27 -20.17 25.14
C LEU A 633 -8.65 -20.91 23.96
N PRO A 634 -9.44 -21.22 22.91
CA PRO A 634 -8.90 -21.44 21.58
C PRO A 634 -8.25 -20.16 21.07
N PHE A 635 -7.05 -20.25 20.48
CA PHE A 635 -6.30 -19.12 19.97
C PHE A 635 -6.06 -19.22 18.47
N PHE A 636 -6.00 -18.05 17.83
CA PHE A 636 -5.61 -17.93 16.43
C PHE A 636 -4.40 -17.00 16.29
N LEU A 637 -3.33 -17.52 15.70
CA LEU A 637 -2.09 -16.77 15.42
C LEU A 637 -2.13 -16.28 13.97
N TRP A 638 -1.98 -14.97 13.77
CA TRP A 638 -1.92 -14.36 12.44
C TRP A 638 -0.60 -13.63 12.27
N ALA A 639 0.28 -14.14 11.39
CA ALA A 639 1.66 -13.67 11.29
C ALA A 639 2.14 -13.52 9.85
N TYR A 640 3.27 -12.82 9.74
CA TYR A 640 3.99 -12.59 8.48
C TYR A 640 5.50 -12.60 8.77
N PRO A 641 6.27 -13.57 8.24
CA PRO A 641 7.71 -13.66 8.47
C PRO A 641 8.47 -12.47 7.86
N GLN A 642 9.61 -12.17 8.42
CA GLN A 642 10.51 -11.13 7.92
C GLN A 642 11.96 -11.57 8.08
N GLU A 643 12.75 -11.40 7.02
CA GLU A 643 14.18 -11.70 6.99
C GLU A 643 15.01 -10.53 7.49
N PHE A 644 16.07 -10.85 8.26
CA PHE A 644 17.03 -9.91 8.85
C PHE A 644 18.46 -10.36 8.60
N LEU A 645 19.35 -9.39 8.40
CA LEU A 645 20.80 -9.64 8.32
C LEU A 645 21.47 -9.62 9.70
N SER A 646 20.78 -9.20 10.75
CA SER A 646 21.31 -9.01 12.10
C SER A 646 20.32 -9.51 13.14
N GLN A 647 20.81 -10.31 14.10
CA GLN A 647 20.02 -10.77 15.24
C GLN A 647 19.64 -9.60 16.17
N ASP A 648 20.50 -8.62 16.32
CA ASP A 648 20.22 -7.43 17.13
C ASP A 648 19.04 -6.63 16.56
N ALA A 649 19.00 -6.48 15.22
CA ALA A 649 17.88 -5.82 14.55
C ALA A 649 16.59 -6.66 14.65
N ALA A 650 16.69 -7.97 14.44
CA ALA A 650 15.57 -8.91 14.53
C ALA A 650 14.96 -8.99 15.95
N SER A 651 15.74 -8.70 16.98
CA SER A 651 15.33 -8.71 18.38
C SER A 651 14.68 -7.42 18.85
N GLN A 652 14.61 -6.38 18.02
CA GLN A 652 14.00 -5.11 18.39
C GLN A 652 12.48 -5.20 18.41
N VAL A 653 11.90 -4.89 19.56
CA VAL A 653 10.45 -4.84 19.72
C VAL A 653 9.90 -3.53 19.17
N ALA A 654 8.96 -3.61 18.23
CA ALA A 654 8.27 -2.45 17.68
C ALA A 654 7.04 -2.07 18.52
N GLY A 655 6.75 -0.77 18.62
CA GLY A 655 5.63 -0.24 19.38
C GLY A 655 5.93 -0.04 20.87
N SER A 656 4.89 0.28 21.64
CA SER A 656 5.02 0.62 23.05
C SER A 656 3.91 -0.06 23.87
N PRO A 657 4.21 -0.50 25.11
CA PRO A 657 3.16 -0.97 26.02
C PRO A 657 2.18 0.14 26.43
N HIS A 658 2.57 1.41 26.19
CA HIS A 658 1.75 2.60 26.50
C HIS A 658 0.80 3.02 25.39
N GLN A 659 0.71 2.27 24.28
CA GLN A 659 -0.26 2.53 23.22
C GLN A 659 -1.66 2.00 23.57
N PHE A 660 -2.66 2.73 23.14
CA PHE A 660 -4.05 2.25 23.15
C PHE A 660 -4.21 1.18 22.07
N ARG A 661 -4.25 -0.07 22.49
CA ARG A 661 -4.43 -1.20 21.61
C ARG A 661 -5.88 -1.56 21.50
N ARG A 662 -6.40 -1.46 20.28
CA ARG A 662 -7.76 -1.81 19.98
C ARG A 662 -7.77 -2.69 18.74
N PRO A 663 -8.60 -3.75 18.71
CA PRO A 663 -8.82 -4.52 17.50
C PRO A 663 -9.28 -3.61 16.36
N SER A 664 -8.65 -3.78 15.20
CA SER A 664 -9.11 -3.18 13.95
C SER A 664 -10.17 -4.07 13.29
N ARG A 665 -10.70 -3.65 12.15
CA ARG A 665 -11.59 -4.48 11.33
C ARG A 665 -10.82 -5.46 10.42
N ALA A 666 -9.58 -5.77 10.74
CA ALA A 666 -8.86 -6.83 10.07
C ALA A 666 -9.58 -8.16 10.31
N ASP A 667 -9.77 -8.93 9.26
CA ASP A 667 -10.65 -10.11 9.26
C ASP A 667 -10.34 -11.09 10.40
N HIS A 668 -9.06 -11.31 10.71
CA HIS A 668 -8.62 -12.20 11.79
C HIS A 668 -8.94 -11.67 13.20
N LEU A 669 -9.02 -10.33 13.38
CA LEU A 669 -9.40 -9.74 14.67
C LEU A 669 -10.91 -9.80 14.94
N LEU A 670 -11.73 -10.02 13.92
CA LEU A 670 -13.16 -10.25 14.07
C LEU A 670 -13.47 -11.59 14.75
N LEU A 671 -12.51 -12.52 14.77
CA LEU A 671 -12.60 -13.81 15.49
C LEU A 671 -12.77 -13.62 17.01
N LEU A 672 -12.39 -12.46 17.56
CA LEU A 672 -12.67 -12.10 18.96
C LEU A 672 -14.18 -12.11 19.26
N ALA A 673 -15.02 -11.71 18.28
CA ALA A 673 -16.48 -11.77 18.42
C ALA A 673 -17.04 -13.20 18.33
N ALA A 674 -16.26 -14.15 17.84
CA ALA A 674 -16.57 -15.58 17.83
C ALA A 674 -15.99 -16.33 19.03
N GLY A 675 -15.36 -15.63 19.99
CA GLY A 675 -14.85 -16.19 21.24
C GLY A 675 -13.43 -16.75 21.18
N TYR A 676 -12.65 -16.41 20.15
CA TYR A 676 -11.23 -16.76 20.08
C TYR A 676 -10.35 -15.73 20.77
N GLY A 677 -9.28 -16.15 21.43
CA GLY A 677 -8.11 -15.31 21.63
C GLY A 677 -7.35 -15.14 20.32
N VAL A 678 -6.78 -13.97 20.07
CA VAL A 678 -5.99 -13.71 18.87
C VAL A 678 -4.61 -13.20 19.26
N LEU A 679 -3.57 -13.85 18.73
CA LEU A 679 -2.20 -13.30 18.75
C LEU A 679 -1.91 -12.69 17.38
N ASP A 680 -1.95 -11.37 17.36
CA ASP A 680 -1.77 -10.57 16.14
C ASP A 680 -0.32 -10.17 15.96
N ASN A 681 0.19 -10.40 14.73
CA ASN A 681 1.55 -10.09 14.34
C ASN A 681 2.62 -10.59 15.34
N PRO A 682 2.54 -11.86 15.83
CA PRO A 682 3.70 -12.42 16.49
C PRO A 682 4.90 -12.37 15.55
N THR A 683 6.01 -11.79 16.04
CA THR A 683 7.20 -11.65 15.21
C THR A 683 7.79 -13.01 14.85
N MET A 684 8.07 -13.22 13.56
CA MET A 684 8.63 -14.45 12.98
C MET A 684 9.92 -14.10 12.22
N PRO A 685 10.97 -13.62 12.92
CA PRO A 685 12.21 -13.21 12.27
C PRO A 685 12.99 -14.41 11.78
N ILE A 686 13.49 -14.30 10.54
CA ILE A 686 14.43 -15.21 9.92
C ILE A 686 15.77 -14.49 9.82
N VAL A 687 16.75 -14.92 10.60
CA VAL A 687 18.04 -14.23 10.75
C VAL A 687 19.12 -14.96 9.99
N GLY A 688 19.86 -14.25 9.15
CA GLY A 688 21.05 -14.77 8.47
C GLY A 688 22.22 -14.95 9.46
N ALA A 689 22.92 -16.05 9.35
CA ALA A 689 24.22 -16.19 10.00
C ALA A 689 25.28 -15.40 9.20
N GLU A 690 26.43 -15.12 9.82
CA GLU A 690 27.52 -14.40 9.13
C GLU A 690 27.90 -15.11 7.82
N GLY A 691 27.87 -14.37 6.72
CA GLY A 691 28.18 -14.87 5.37
C GLY A 691 27.11 -15.78 4.74
N LYS A 692 25.92 -15.92 5.37
CA LYS A 692 24.82 -16.74 4.86
C LYS A 692 23.56 -15.89 4.65
N GLU A 693 22.75 -16.32 3.71
CA GLU A 693 21.43 -15.71 3.50
C GLU A 693 20.44 -16.18 4.59
N PRO A 694 19.51 -15.31 5.02
CA PRO A 694 18.52 -15.67 6.05
C PRO A 694 17.76 -16.96 5.76
N ASN A 695 17.40 -17.17 4.48
CA ASN A 695 16.59 -18.32 4.06
C ASN A 695 17.31 -19.67 4.12
N ASP A 696 18.64 -19.70 4.32
CA ASP A 696 19.38 -20.96 4.54
C ASP A 696 18.92 -21.71 5.80
N ASN A 697 18.25 -21.00 6.73
CA ASN A 697 17.71 -21.58 7.97
C ASN A 697 16.27 -21.14 8.26
N TYR A 698 15.44 -21.04 7.21
CA TYR A 698 14.06 -20.52 7.29
C TYR A 698 13.17 -21.38 8.19
N VAL A 699 13.00 -22.66 7.86
CA VAL A 699 12.02 -23.55 8.52
C VAL A 699 12.30 -23.75 10.01
N PRO A 700 13.53 -24.07 10.46
CA PRO A 700 13.82 -24.23 11.89
C PRO A 700 13.53 -22.97 12.70
N GLN A 701 13.90 -21.79 12.19
CA GLN A 701 13.64 -20.53 12.89
C GLN A 701 12.13 -20.18 12.93
N LEU A 702 11.41 -20.47 11.85
CA LEU A 702 9.96 -20.27 11.78
C LEU A 702 9.24 -21.12 12.83
N VAL A 703 9.52 -22.43 12.87
CA VAL A 703 8.92 -23.38 13.82
C VAL A 703 9.27 -23.00 15.27
N ALA A 704 10.53 -22.64 15.54
CA ALA A 704 10.96 -22.20 16.87
C ALA A 704 10.25 -20.92 17.32
N SER A 705 10.01 -19.96 16.42
CA SER A 705 9.27 -18.72 16.71
C SER A 705 7.79 -19.02 17.04
N ALA A 706 7.15 -19.86 16.24
CA ALA A 706 5.76 -20.28 16.47
C ALA A 706 5.60 -21.02 17.80
N LYS A 707 6.52 -21.94 18.10
CA LYS A 707 6.53 -22.67 19.37
C LYS A 707 6.67 -21.72 20.57
N ALA A 708 7.61 -20.78 20.50
CA ALA A 708 7.82 -19.82 21.58
C ALA A 708 6.58 -18.93 21.83
N ALA A 709 5.84 -18.57 20.77
CA ALA A 709 4.60 -17.84 20.88
C ALA A 709 3.51 -18.66 21.61
N ILE A 710 3.35 -19.93 21.26
CA ILE A 710 2.39 -20.85 21.91
C ILE A 710 2.78 -21.08 23.39
N ASP A 711 4.07 -21.36 23.66
CA ASP A 711 4.56 -21.55 25.02
C ASP A 711 4.26 -20.33 25.90
N LYS A 712 4.39 -19.11 25.34
CA LYS A 712 4.05 -17.88 26.08
C LYS A 712 2.57 -17.74 26.38
N LEU A 713 1.68 -18.06 25.45
CA LEU A 713 0.23 -18.06 25.69
C LEU A 713 -0.19 -19.08 26.75
N GLU A 714 0.47 -20.22 26.77
CA GLU A 714 0.27 -21.26 27.78
C GLU A 714 0.80 -20.85 29.16
N GLU A 715 2.01 -20.26 29.24
CA GLU A 715 2.61 -19.67 30.44
C GLU A 715 1.67 -18.61 31.07
N LEU A 716 1.10 -17.75 30.25
CA LEU A 716 0.11 -16.77 30.69
C LEU A 716 -1.22 -17.43 31.15
N GLY A 717 -1.43 -18.71 30.81
CA GLY A 717 -2.59 -19.52 31.16
C GLY A 717 -3.87 -19.04 30.47
N VAL A 718 -3.74 -18.38 29.31
CA VAL A 718 -4.88 -17.89 28.52
C VAL A 718 -5.13 -18.74 27.27
N GLY A 719 -4.09 -19.31 26.68
CA GLY A 719 -4.16 -20.16 25.48
C GLY A 719 -4.20 -21.66 25.82
N ASP A 720 -5.02 -22.38 25.11
CA ASP A 720 -5.07 -23.85 25.15
C ASP A 720 -4.20 -24.41 24.03
N ARG A 721 -3.10 -25.10 24.39
CA ARG A 721 -2.15 -25.69 23.45
C ARG A 721 -2.82 -26.62 22.42
N ASP A 722 -3.85 -27.33 22.84
CA ASP A 722 -4.58 -28.27 21.99
C ASP A 722 -5.63 -27.62 21.08
N ARG A 723 -5.81 -26.29 21.17
CA ARG A 723 -6.76 -25.50 20.39
C ARG A 723 -6.11 -24.27 19.76
N MET A 724 -4.97 -24.47 19.08
CA MET A 724 -4.25 -23.42 18.36
C MET A 724 -4.51 -23.50 16.86
N GLY A 725 -4.96 -22.41 16.26
CA GLY A 725 -5.04 -22.21 14.82
C GLY A 725 -3.97 -21.23 14.34
N VAL A 726 -3.54 -21.36 13.10
CA VAL A 726 -2.56 -20.45 12.47
C VAL A 726 -3.08 -19.96 11.12
N GLY A 727 -2.72 -18.74 10.76
CA GLY A 727 -3.06 -18.21 9.45
C GLY A 727 -2.21 -17.04 9.04
N GLY A 728 -2.39 -16.67 7.78
CA GLY A 728 -1.74 -15.52 7.19
C GLY A 728 -2.17 -15.26 5.76
N HIS A 729 -1.76 -14.12 5.26
CA HIS A 729 -1.99 -13.69 3.89
C HIS A 729 -0.66 -13.61 3.14
N SER A 730 -0.62 -13.97 1.85
CA SER A 730 0.58 -13.85 1.02
C SER A 730 1.75 -14.67 1.59
N TYR A 731 2.84 -14.05 2.01
CA TYR A 731 3.96 -14.73 2.66
C TYR A 731 3.56 -15.35 4.02
N GLY A 732 2.55 -14.80 4.69
CA GLY A 732 1.94 -15.42 5.86
C GLY A 732 1.16 -16.70 5.55
N ALA A 733 0.52 -16.81 4.38
CA ALA A 733 -0.10 -18.05 3.91
C ALA A 733 0.94 -19.12 3.58
N PHE A 734 2.04 -18.71 2.97
CA PHE A 734 3.22 -19.56 2.76
C PHE A 734 3.80 -20.07 4.09
N MET A 735 3.95 -19.20 5.09
CA MET A 735 4.30 -19.55 6.46
C MET A 735 3.34 -20.59 7.03
N THR A 736 2.03 -20.39 6.89
CA THR A 736 1.00 -21.32 7.37
C THR A 736 1.18 -22.71 6.78
N GLY A 737 1.40 -22.81 5.46
CA GLY A 737 1.68 -24.09 4.80
C GLY A 737 2.92 -24.77 5.34
N ASN A 738 4.01 -24.02 5.56
CA ASN A 738 5.26 -24.57 6.13
C ASN A 738 5.09 -25.04 7.58
N LEU A 739 4.37 -24.26 8.42
CA LEU A 739 4.15 -24.65 9.81
C LEU A 739 3.33 -25.95 9.93
N LEU A 740 2.33 -26.15 9.08
CA LEU A 740 1.56 -27.41 9.06
C LEU A 740 2.35 -28.56 8.44
N ALA A 741 3.24 -28.29 7.49
CA ALA A 741 4.07 -29.32 6.87
C ALA A 741 5.25 -29.80 7.74
N GLN A 742 5.75 -28.94 8.63
CA GLN A 742 7.01 -29.11 9.34
C GLN A 742 6.87 -29.15 10.87
N SER A 743 5.62 -29.11 11.41
CA SER A 743 5.37 -29.17 12.85
C SER A 743 3.95 -29.63 13.16
N ASP A 744 3.73 -30.15 14.38
CA ASP A 744 2.43 -30.55 14.93
C ASP A 744 1.88 -29.49 15.92
N LEU A 745 2.25 -28.20 15.74
CA LEU A 745 1.95 -27.14 16.70
C LEU A 745 0.50 -26.66 16.62
N PHE A 746 -0.19 -26.89 15.52
CA PHE A 746 -1.48 -26.30 15.24
C PHE A 746 -2.57 -27.36 14.95
N ARG A 747 -3.82 -26.99 15.18
CA ARG A 747 -5.00 -27.84 14.90
C ARG A 747 -5.56 -27.64 13.52
N ALA A 748 -5.43 -26.43 12.98
CA ALA A 748 -5.85 -26.10 11.62
C ALA A 748 -5.14 -24.85 11.11
N GLY A 749 -5.08 -24.69 9.79
CA GLY A 749 -4.55 -23.52 9.13
C GLY A 749 -5.53 -22.80 8.24
N ILE A 750 -5.31 -21.48 8.08
CA ILE A 750 -6.01 -20.61 7.12
C ILE A 750 -4.96 -19.87 6.28
N ALA A 751 -4.88 -20.18 4.99
CA ALA A 751 -3.86 -19.66 4.09
C ALA A 751 -4.51 -18.86 2.94
N ARG A 752 -4.27 -17.53 2.90
CA ARG A 752 -4.91 -16.62 1.95
C ARG A 752 -3.90 -16.13 0.92
N SER A 753 -4.17 -16.33 -0.37
CA SER A 753 -3.36 -15.87 -1.52
C SER A 753 -1.87 -16.22 -1.39
N GLY A 754 -1.55 -17.47 -1.05
CA GLY A 754 -0.19 -17.93 -0.79
C GLY A 754 0.57 -18.41 -2.04
N ALA A 755 1.88 -18.58 -1.86
CA ALA A 755 2.78 -19.19 -2.85
C ALA A 755 3.43 -20.43 -2.24
N TYR A 756 2.91 -21.59 -2.53
CA TYR A 756 3.27 -22.84 -1.84
C TYR A 756 4.39 -23.64 -2.52
N ASN A 757 4.66 -23.34 -3.78
CA ASN A 757 5.76 -23.94 -4.53
C ASN A 757 6.70 -22.86 -5.08
N ARG A 758 7.90 -22.74 -4.50
CA ARG A 758 8.90 -21.73 -4.86
C ARG A 758 9.62 -22.04 -6.17
N THR A 759 9.57 -23.28 -6.65
CA THR A 759 10.12 -23.60 -7.97
C THR A 759 9.36 -22.91 -9.12
N LEU A 760 8.12 -22.44 -8.88
CA LEU A 760 7.37 -21.59 -9.80
C LEU A 760 7.84 -20.10 -9.81
N THR A 761 8.77 -19.73 -8.91
CA THR A 761 9.40 -18.42 -8.86
C THR A 761 10.94 -18.54 -8.90
N PRO A 762 11.52 -19.14 -9.94
CA PRO A 762 12.90 -19.64 -9.91
C PRO A 762 13.98 -18.54 -9.95
N PHE A 763 13.60 -17.28 -10.14
CA PHE A 763 14.51 -16.12 -10.18
C PHE A 763 14.41 -15.24 -8.93
N GLY A 764 14.14 -15.83 -7.76
CA GLY A 764 14.06 -15.16 -6.48
C GLY A 764 12.63 -14.86 -6.02
N PHE A 765 12.47 -14.75 -4.71
CA PHE A 765 11.19 -14.43 -4.05
C PHE A 765 11.47 -13.74 -2.71
N GLN A 766 10.58 -12.85 -2.28
CA GLN A 766 10.77 -12.08 -1.05
C GLN A 766 12.20 -11.50 -0.95
N ALA A 767 12.92 -11.78 0.14
CA ALA A 767 14.32 -11.41 0.33
C ALA A 767 15.34 -12.40 -0.26
N GLU A 768 14.90 -13.52 -0.87
CA GLU A 768 15.79 -14.48 -1.53
C GLU A 768 16.30 -13.94 -2.87
N PRO A 769 17.60 -13.62 -3.00
CA PRO A 769 18.16 -13.07 -4.23
C PRO A 769 18.67 -14.14 -5.19
N ARG A 770 18.93 -15.38 -4.69
CA ARG A 770 19.50 -16.47 -5.49
C ARG A 770 18.41 -17.10 -6.37
N THR A 771 18.81 -17.57 -7.53
CA THR A 771 17.92 -18.36 -8.39
C THR A 771 17.80 -19.79 -7.87
N TYR A 772 16.76 -20.52 -8.34
CA TYR A 772 16.59 -21.94 -8.02
C TYR A 772 17.88 -22.75 -8.27
N TRP A 773 18.54 -22.54 -9.41
CA TRP A 773 19.77 -23.26 -9.78
C TRP A 773 21.01 -22.87 -8.95
N GLN A 774 20.96 -21.74 -8.24
CA GLN A 774 22.03 -21.32 -7.32
C GLN A 774 21.79 -21.85 -5.89
N ALA A 775 20.55 -22.09 -5.50
CA ALA A 775 20.20 -22.56 -4.15
C ALA A 775 19.00 -23.52 -4.17
N PRO A 776 19.07 -24.66 -4.90
CA PRO A 776 17.93 -25.58 -5.06
C PRO A 776 17.38 -26.08 -3.72
N ASP A 777 18.26 -26.42 -2.77
CA ASP A 777 17.86 -26.92 -1.45
C ASP A 777 16.99 -25.91 -0.68
N VAL A 778 17.27 -24.60 -0.80
CA VAL A 778 16.49 -23.54 -0.15
C VAL A 778 15.07 -23.50 -0.73
N TYR A 779 14.96 -23.54 -2.06
CA TYR A 779 13.66 -23.55 -2.74
C TYR A 779 12.83 -24.79 -2.38
N ASP A 780 13.48 -25.96 -2.32
CA ASP A 780 12.82 -27.23 -2.01
C ASP A 780 12.37 -27.28 -0.54
N GLN A 781 13.27 -26.93 0.40
CA GLN A 781 12.95 -26.90 1.84
C GLN A 781 11.85 -25.90 2.19
N MET A 782 11.86 -24.73 1.54
CA MET A 782 10.85 -23.70 1.78
C MET A 782 9.52 -23.97 1.09
N SER A 783 9.39 -24.92 0.17
CA SER A 783 8.15 -25.19 -0.56
C SER A 783 7.24 -26.18 0.18
N PRO A 784 6.18 -25.74 0.90
CA PRO A 784 5.28 -26.66 1.60
C PRO A 784 4.55 -27.61 0.64
N PHE A 785 4.48 -27.29 -0.64
CA PHE A 785 3.95 -28.17 -1.69
C PHE A 785 4.71 -29.51 -1.76
N HIS A 786 6.03 -29.50 -1.56
CA HIS A 786 6.89 -30.72 -1.58
C HIS A 786 6.65 -31.62 -0.36
N TYR A 787 5.95 -31.12 0.66
CA TYR A 787 5.62 -31.82 1.90
C TYR A 787 4.10 -31.96 2.10
N ALA A 788 3.32 -31.87 1.03
CA ALA A 788 1.86 -31.94 1.09
C ALA A 788 1.34 -33.27 1.67
N ASP A 789 2.11 -34.35 1.51
CA ASP A 789 1.87 -35.68 2.12
C ASP A 789 2.00 -35.70 3.64
N LYS A 790 2.73 -34.74 4.23
CA LYS A 790 2.96 -34.60 5.67
C LYS A 790 1.92 -33.72 6.36
N ILE A 791 1.18 -32.91 5.63
CA ILE A 791 0.13 -32.06 6.20
C ILE A 791 -1.06 -32.91 6.59
N LYS A 792 -1.26 -33.10 7.89
CA LYS A 792 -2.38 -33.89 8.47
C LYS A 792 -3.52 -32.99 8.98
N GLU A 793 -3.18 -31.75 9.36
CA GLU A 793 -4.12 -30.79 9.89
C GLU A 793 -4.99 -30.21 8.77
N PRO A 794 -6.27 -29.91 9.10
CA PRO A 794 -7.16 -29.24 8.17
C PRO A 794 -6.62 -27.88 7.71
N ILE A 795 -6.66 -27.61 6.41
CA ILE A 795 -6.23 -26.32 5.86
C ILE A 795 -7.30 -25.70 4.96
N LEU A 796 -7.62 -24.42 5.21
CA LEU A 796 -8.47 -23.59 4.38
C LEU A 796 -7.59 -22.73 3.45
N LEU A 797 -7.70 -22.95 2.15
CA LEU A 797 -7.06 -22.15 1.11
C LEU A 797 -8.08 -21.15 0.56
N ILE A 798 -7.75 -19.85 0.54
CA ILE A 798 -8.60 -18.80 -0.06
C ILE A 798 -7.75 -18.03 -1.08
N HIS A 799 -8.26 -17.78 -2.29
CA HIS A 799 -7.51 -17.11 -3.33
C HIS A 799 -8.39 -16.30 -4.28
N GLY A 800 -7.97 -15.07 -4.62
CA GLY A 800 -8.63 -14.25 -5.63
C GLY A 800 -8.30 -14.75 -7.05
N THR A 801 -9.32 -14.90 -7.91
CA THR A 801 -9.11 -15.44 -9.26
C THR A 801 -8.30 -14.53 -10.19
N HIS A 802 -8.21 -13.23 -9.86
CA HIS A 802 -7.42 -12.23 -10.58
C HIS A 802 -6.16 -11.80 -9.81
N ASP A 803 -5.64 -12.67 -8.93
CA ASP A 803 -4.38 -12.39 -8.24
C ASP A 803 -3.22 -12.28 -9.25
N ASN A 804 -2.67 -11.08 -9.36
CA ASN A 804 -1.57 -10.74 -10.25
C ASN A 804 -0.28 -10.39 -9.49
N ASN A 805 -0.22 -10.61 -8.19
CA ASN A 805 0.99 -10.41 -7.42
C ASN A 805 2.04 -11.46 -7.78
N GLN A 806 3.27 -11.02 -7.97
CA GLN A 806 4.35 -11.90 -8.42
C GLN A 806 4.58 -13.06 -7.44
N GLY A 807 4.45 -14.28 -7.96
CA GLY A 807 4.68 -15.52 -7.22
C GLY A 807 3.46 -16.10 -6.51
N THR A 808 2.36 -15.33 -6.34
CA THR A 808 1.12 -15.79 -5.66
C THR A 808 -0.04 -16.00 -6.62
N PHE A 809 0.21 -16.36 -7.87
CA PHE A 809 -0.86 -16.61 -8.84
C PHE A 809 -1.79 -17.74 -8.40
N PRO A 810 -3.08 -17.75 -8.81
CA PRO A 810 -4.07 -18.74 -8.38
C PRO A 810 -3.62 -20.20 -8.54
N VAL A 811 -2.78 -20.49 -9.56
CA VAL A 811 -2.20 -21.82 -9.79
C VAL A 811 -1.47 -22.38 -8.56
N GLN A 812 -0.92 -21.55 -7.69
CA GLN A 812 -0.28 -21.95 -6.45
C GLN A 812 -1.27 -22.70 -5.53
N SER A 813 -2.43 -22.08 -5.27
CA SER A 813 -3.48 -22.70 -4.45
C SER A 813 -4.15 -23.88 -5.15
N GLU A 814 -4.36 -23.81 -6.46
CA GLU A 814 -4.94 -24.92 -7.25
C GLU A 814 -4.08 -26.18 -7.15
N ARG A 815 -2.77 -26.05 -7.31
CA ARG A 815 -1.84 -27.16 -7.21
C ARG A 815 -1.69 -27.68 -5.79
N MET A 816 -1.65 -26.77 -4.81
CA MET A 816 -1.61 -27.16 -3.38
C MET A 816 -2.87 -27.93 -2.98
N PHE A 817 -4.06 -27.46 -3.40
CA PHE A 817 -5.32 -28.18 -3.19
C PHE A 817 -5.28 -29.59 -3.80
N ALA A 818 -4.83 -29.71 -5.06
CA ALA A 818 -4.73 -30.98 -5.75
C ALA A 818 -3.77 -31.96 -5.04
N ALA A 819 -2.61 -31.47 -4.58
CA ALA A 819 -1.62 -32.26 -3.85
C ALA A 819 -2.18 -32.75 -2.50
N LEU A 820 -2.78 -31.86 -1.71
CA LEU A 820 -3.38 -32.22 -0.42
C LEU A 820 -4.51 -33.22 -0.58
N LYS A 821 -5.45 -32.97 -1.52
CA LYS A 821 -6.55 -33.88 -1.82
C LYS A 821 -6.04 -35.27 -2.26
N GLY A 822 -5.03 -35.29 -3.13
CA GLY A 822 -4.43 -36.53 -3.65
C GLY A 822 -3.77 -37.37 -2.56
N ASN A 823 -3.22 -36.74 -1.50
CA ASN A 823 -2.63 -37.41 -0.34
C ASN A 823 -3.62 -37.66 0.82
N GLY A 824 -4.93 -37.44 0.62
CA GLY A 824 -5.97 -37.68 1.62
C GLY A 824 -6.06 -36.60 2.70
N GLY A 825 -5.46 -35.44 2.49
CA GLY A 825 -5.52 -34.30 3.43
C GLY A 825 -6.90 -33.64 3.49
N ASN A 826 -7.26 -33.10 4.67
CA ASN A 826 -8.49 -32.34 4.87
C ASN A 826 -8.26 -30.90 4.40
N VAL A 827 -8.72 -30.58 3.21
CA VAL A 827 -8.51 -29.27 2.57
C VAL A 827 -9.80 -28.70 2.00
N ARG A 828 -10.04 -27.42 2.25
CA ARG A 828 -11.08 -26.61 1.62
C ARG A 828 -10.43 -25.53 0.77
N TYR A 829 -10.87 -25.37 -0.48
CA TYR A 829 -10.38 -24.34 -1.37
C TYR A 829 -11.52 -23.41 -1.81
N VAL A 830 -11.39 -22.12 -1.50
CA VAL A 830 -12.33 -21.07 -1.83
C VAL A 830 -11.71 -20.12 -2.85
N GLN A 831 -12.29 -20.06 -4.02
CA GLN A 831 -11.93 -19.10 -5.06
C GLN A 831 -12.86 -17.89 -4.97
N LEU A 832 -12.28 -16.69 -4.92
CA LEU A 832 -13.01 -15.42 -4.89
C LEU A 832 -13.01 -14.82 -6.30
N PRO A 833 -14.15 -14.86 -7.01
CA PRO A 833 -14.24 -14.32 -8.37
C PRO A 833 -13.84 -12.84 -8.41
N LEU A 834 -13.11 -12.44 -9.46
CA LEU A 834 -12.70 -11.07 -9.77
C LEU A 834 -11.75 -10.41 -8.75
N GLU A 835 -11.51 -11.03 -7.60
CA GLU A 835 -10.61 -10.51 -6.59
C GLU A 835 -9.14 -10.65 -7.00
N SER A 836 -8.36 -9.63 -6.67
CA SER A 836 -6.91 -9.59 -6.83
C SER A 836 -6.20 -10.15 -5.60
N HIS A 837 -4.92 -9.79 -5.39
CA HIS A 837 -4.14 -10.23 -4.23
C HIS A 837 -4.75 -9.79 -2.90
N GLY A 838 -5.26 -8.55 -2.82
CA GLY A 838 -6.05 -8.05 -1.69
C GLY A 838 -7.55 -8.07 -2.04
N TYR A 839 -8.39 -8.56 -1.13
CA TYR A 839 -9.84 -8.69 -1.37
C TYR A 839 -10.54 -7.37 -1.10
N MET A 840 -11.21 -6.84 -2.12
CA MET A 840 -11.80 -5.50 -2.11
C MET A 840 -13.31 -5.51 -1.93
N ALA A 841 -14.01 -6.47 -2.59
CA ALA A 841 -15.47 -6.49 -2.55
C ALA A 841 -16.00 -6.86 -1.15
N LYS A 842 -17.00 -6.11 -0.69
CA LYS A 842 -17.63 -6.36 0.61
C LYS A 842 -18.21 -7.76 0.72
N GLU A 843 -18.78 -8.27 -0.37
CA GLU A 843 -19.34 -9.61 -0.43
C GLU A 843 -18.23 -10.66 -0.23
N SER A 844 -17.10 -10.50 -0.91
CA SER A 844 -15.93 -11.37 -0.80
C SER A 844 -15.35 -11.32 0.62
N ARG A 845 -15.16 -10.13 1.19
CA ARG A 845 -14.59 -9.95 2.53
C ARG A 845 -15.48 -10.56 3.60
N ARG A 846 -16.81 -10.37 3.53
CA ARG A 846 -17.77 -10.97 4.44
C ARG A 846 -17.79 -12.49 4.34
N HIS A 847 -17.74 -13.01 3.11
CA HIS A 847 -17.64 -14.46 2.88
C HIS A 847 -16.35 -15.05 3.43
N VAL A 848 -15.21 -14.37 3.26
CA VAL A 848 -13.91 -14.76 3.85
C VAL A 848 -14.01 -14.88 5.37
N VAL A 849 -14.59 -13.89 6.05
CA VAL A 849 -14.75 -13.94 7.51
C VAL A 849 -15.70 -15.09 7.93
N TRP A 850 -16.78 -15.31 7.16
CA TRP A 850 -17.66 -16.44 7.38
C TRP A 850 -16.92 -17.78 7.28
N GLU A 851 -16.11 -17.97 6.22
CA GLU A 851 -15.28 -19.17 6.03
C GLU A 851 -14.30 -19.37 7.18
N MET A 852 -13.61 -18.29 7.62
CA MET A 852 -12.66 -18.35 8.72
C MET A 852 -13.31 -18.78 10.03
N VAL A 853 -14.47 -18.21 10.38
CA VAL A 853 -15.20 -18.56 11.60
C VAL A 853 -15.65 -20.01 11.55
N ASN A 854 -16.31 -20.44 10.48
CA ASN A 854 -16.80 -21.81 10.36
C ASN A 854 -15.66 -22.84 10.37
N TRP A 855 -14.53 -22.55 9.68
CA TRP A 855 -13.39 -23.44 9.65
C TRP A 855 -12.77 -23.65 11.03
N LEU A 856 -12.58 -22.57 11.76
CA LEU A 856 -12.04 -22.62 13.11
C LEU A 856 -13.02 -23.24 14.12
N ASP A 857 -14.32 -22.95 14.02
CA ASP A 857 -15.35 -23.57 14.88
C ASP A 857 -15.39 -25.09 14.68
N LEU A 858 -15.21 -25.57 13.44
CA LEU A 858 -15.20 -26.98 13.13
C LEU A 858 -13.92 -27.70 13.60
N HIS A 859 -12.75 -27.07 13.46
CA HIS A 859 -11.46 -27.76 13.59
C HIS A 859 -10.62 -27.33 14.80
N VAL A 860 -10.86 -26.17 15.40
CA VAL A 860 -10.03 -25.61 16.49
C VAL A 860 -10.83 -25.43 17.78
N LYS A 861 -12.07 -24.96 17.70
CA LYS A 861 -12.85 -24.59 18.89
C LYS A 861 -13.18 -25.76 19.80
N GLN A 862 -13.48 -26.91 19.22
CA GLN A 862 -13.78 -28.12 19.96
C GLN A 862 -12.48 -28.82 20.41
N PRO A 863 -12.45 -29.37 21.64
CA PRO A 863 -11.31 -30.21 22.08
C PRO A 863 -11.10 -31.39 21.11
N LYS A 864 -9.85 -31.84 21.02
CA LYS A 864 -9.54 -33.07 20.28
C LYS A 864 -10.29 -34.25 20.92
N VAL A 865 -11.25 -34.80 20.22
CA VAL A 865 -11.82 -36.09 20.62
C VAL A 865 -10.73 -37.12 20.33
N THR A 866 -10.05 -37.60 21.38
CA THR A 866 -9.12 -38.73 21.25
C THR A 866 -9.95 -39.97 20.91
N PRO A 867 -9.68 -40.66 19.79
CA PRO A 867 -10.45 -41.85 19.39
C PRO A 867 -10.33 -42.98 20.39
#